data_83a8c17a1e6a8f453da956e558e1ea3e
#
_entry.id   83a8c17a1e6a8f453da956e558e1ea3e
#
_cell.length_a   1.000
_cell.length_b   1.000
_cell.length_c   1.000
_cell.angle_alpha   90.00
_cell.angle_beta   90.00
_cell.angle_gamma   90.00
#
_symmetry.space_group_name_H-M   'P 1'
#
loop_
_entity.id
_entity.type
_entity.pdbx_description
1 polymer ?
#
loop_
_entity_poly.entity_id
_entity_poly.type
_entity_poly.pdbx_seq_one_letter_code
_entity_poly.pdbx_strand_id
1 'polypeptide(L)'
;MGFSIDQTRAIEHMDGPAMVLAGPGSGKTTVITHRILHLIRQGVRPEDILVITFTKAAALEMESRFRKLWFEEKMTQRLGDAYEKETGHRPSFSAAEDARSTGSLQDSGGQVTFGTFHSIFFFILRIRYQLSYKNIISEREQSQTLREITEALNIDCSYDQDFLRLLTGEISCFKGSGKLLSEFDSSLLEKDQFTALMLQYQEHLGRRRLVDFDDMLLRCRQLFLDEPAELQRWQAKYHYILVDEFQDISPLQYEIVRMLAKPQDNLFIVGDDDQSIYAFRGSDPGIMLGFEHDYPGTTRITLSKNYRSREEIVSFSARVIARNEHRFPKAIEAVQGPGGRALRYRTSDTLQEYALVLKNIQDELQRGIAPERIAVLFRTQTLARPLISEFVRLQLPYSTRDHGRNLYDSMVAQDILAYIRLSLGTGTRRDFLRIMNKPNRFISRDAVQDRAMDFEKLRRYYQNKRGMDIILDRFVEDLKAIRGLPSEAAIIYICLRVGYMQFLEWYSHENHTGLENIHAIIDALELSARQQPDKRKWLEYVENYGEELKRSAERNQDGKGIRLMTYHGSKGLEFDVVHLIDATEGVTPYSKAVTQAQIEEERRAFYVACTRAKKELHIYFTENRYSKKCSPSRFLLDGLSEAKPKHDGWVRSLPEIFRKRWH
;
A
#
# COMPACT_ATOMS: atom_id res chain seq x y z
N MET A 1 -27.87 18.42 -4.26
CA MET A 1 -27.81 17.85 -5.63
C MET A 1 -28.62 16.57 -5.61
N GLY A 2 -29.54 16.37 -6.55
CA GLY A 2 -30.30 15.12 -6.66
C GLY A 2 -29.39 13.96 -7.14
N PHE A 3 -29.85 12.74 -6.91
CA PHE A 3 -29.19 11.54 -7.43
C PHE A 3 -29.26 11.47 -8.96
N SER A 4 -28.27 10.87 -9.59
CA SER A 4 -28.37 10.50 -11.00
C SER A 4 -29.39 9.37 -11.19
N ILE A 5 -29.87 9.19 -12.42
CA ILE A 5 -30.80 8.11 -12.76
C ILE A 5 -30.24 6.74 -12.33
N ASP A 6 -28.96 6.48 -12.61
CA ASP A 6 -28.31 5.22 -12.25
C ASP A 6 -28.18 5.06 -10.73
N GLN A 7 -27.85 6.14 -9.99
CA GLN A 7 -27.83 6.12 -8.53
C GLN A 7 -29.22 5.83 -7.96
N THR A 8 -30.28 6.46 -8.50
CA THR A 8 -31.66 6.20 -8.08
C THR A 8 -32.04 4.75 -8.32
N ARG A 9 -31.77 4.19 -9.50
CA ARG A 9 -32.03 2.77 -9.78
C ARG A 9 -31.30 1.84 -8.81
N ALA A 10 -30.06 2.14 -8.44
CA ALA A 10 -29.29 1.34 -7.49
C ALA A 10 -29.83 1.45 -6.05
N ILE A 11 -30.29 2.62 -5.65
CA ILE A 11 -30.90 2.87 -4.34
C ILE A 11 -32.26 2.15 -4.22
N GLU A 12 -33.09 2.20 -5.25
CA GLU A 12 -34.47 1.69 -5.26
C GLU A 12 -34.57 0.21 -5.59
N HIS A 13 -33.48 -0.46 -5.98
CA HIS A 13 -33.49 -1.90 -6.21
C HIS A 13 -33.92 -2.64 -4.94
N MET A 14 -34.88 -3.51 -5.02
CA MET A 14 -35.40 -4.26 -3.86
C MET A 14 -34.77 -5.66 -3.77
N ASP A 15 -35.44 -6.65 -4.30
CA ASP A 15 -35.11 -8.06 -4.12
C ASP A 15 -34.25 -8.60 -5.27
N GLY A 16 -33.53 -9.68 -4.97
CA GLY A 16 -32.69 -10.39 -5.90
C GLY A 16 -31.25 -9.83 -6.00
N PRO A 17 -30.40 -10.52 -6.76
CA PRO A 17 -29.01 -10.14 -6.91
C PRO A 17 -28.85 -8.87 -7.75
N ALA A 18 -27.99 -7.97 -7.31
CA ALA A 18 -27.64 -6.77 -8.06
C ALA A 18 -26.15 -6.49 -8.02
N MET A 19 -25.61 -6.05 -9.16
CA MET A 19 -24.23 -5.65 -9.32
C MET A 19 -24.15 -4.19 -9.76
N VAL A 20 -23.52 -3.35 -8.92
CA VAL A 20 -23.29 -1.94 -9.21
C VAL A 20 -21.84 -1.75 -9.62
N LEU A 21 -21.62 -1.52 -10.92
CA LEU A 21 -20.33 -1.14 -11.48
C LEU A 21 -20.10 0.35 -11.22
N ALA A 22 -19.20 0.69 -10.32
CA ALA A 22 -19.08 2.02 -9.79
C ALA A 22 -17.65 2.56 -9.91
N GLY A 23 -17.36 3.31 -10.95
CA GLY A 23 -16.06 3.92 -11.17
C GLY A 23 -15.58 4.83 -10.03
N PRO A 24 -14.34 5.33 -10.08
CA PRO A 24 -13.80 6.23 -9.07
C PRO A 24 -14.67 7.49 -8.95
N GLY A 25 -14.97 7.91 -7.71
CA GLY A 25 -15.73 9.14 -7.48
C GLY A 25 -17.21 9.11 -7.91
N SER A 26 -17.79 7.94 -8.17
CA SER A 26 -19.19 7.79 -8.60
C SER A 26 -20.21 7.82 -7.45
N GLY A 27 -19.75 7.89 -6.19
CA GLY A 27 -20.63 7.95 -5.02
C GLY A 27 -21.07 6.58 -4.51
N LYS A 28 -20.24 5.50 -4.62
CA LYS A 28 -20.50 4.15 -4.09
C LYS A 28 -21.08 4.16 -2.68
N THR A 29 -20.39 4.77 -1.73
CA THR A 29 -20.81 4.84 -0.32
C THR A 29 -22.16 5.54 -0.15
N THR A 30 -22.42 6.58 -0.96
CA THR A 30 -23.70 7.31 -0.97
C THR A 30 -24.83 6.40 -1.42
N VAL A 31 -24.62 5.63 -2.48
CA VAL A 31 -25.62 4.67 -2.98
C VAL A 31 -25.94 3.62 -1.92
N ILE A 32 -24.91 3.00 -1.30
CA ILE A 32 -25.11 1.98 -0.27
C ILE A 32 -25.89 2.54 0.92
N THR A 33 -25.50 3.69 1.47
CA THR A 33 -26.16 4.29 2.64
C THR A 33 -27.61 4.69 2.37
N HIS A 34 -27.91 5.23 1.20
CA HIS A 34 -29.29 5.57 0.84
C HIS A 34 -30.12 4.34 0.47
N ARG A 35 -29.52 3.28 -0.08
CA ARG A 35 -30.21 2.02 -0.29
C ARG A 35 -30.64 1.39 1.06
N ILE A 36 -29.75 1.40 2.07
CA ILE A 36 -30.13 0.91 3.41
C ILE A 36 -31.36 1.68 3.94
N LEU A 37 -31.36 3.01 3.81
CA LEU A 37 -32.52 3.85 4.20
C LEU A 37 -33.76 3.48 3.40
N HIS A 38 -33.62 3.28 2.07
CA HIS A 38 -34.73 2.89 1.21
C HIS A 38 -35.33 1.55 1.63
N LEU A 39 -34.51 0.51 1.88
CA LEU A 39 -34.97 -0.79 2.35
C LEU A 39 -35.76 -0.67 3.66
N ILE A 40 -35.27 0.12 4.61
CA ILE A 40 -35.95 0.34 5.89
C ILE A 40 -37.29 1.08 5.68
N ARG A 41 -37.36 2.06 4.79
CA ARG A 41 -38.62 2.74 4.41
C ARG A 41 -39.65 1.80 3.77
N GLN A 42 -39.17 0.78 3.07
CA GLN A 42 -40.02 -0.28 2.50
C GLN A 42 -40.40 -1.37 3.51
N GLY A 43 -40.04 -1.21 4.80
CA GLY A 43 -40.46 -2.10 5.87
C GLY A 43 -39.46 -3.21 6.23
N VAL A 44 -38.25 -3.21 5.63
CA VAL A 44 -37.19 -4.14 6.01
C VAL A 44 -36.66 -3.76 7.39
N ARG A 45 -36.56 -4.74 8.30
CA ARG A 45 -36.04 -4.50 9.64
C ARG A 45 -34.53 -4.22 9.58
N PRO A 46 -34.01 -3.23 10.30
CA PRO A 46 -32.58 -2.90 10.31
C PRO A 46 -31.66 -4.10 10.62
N GLU A 47 -32.10 -4.98 11.54
CA GLU A 47 -31.37 -6.18 11.94
C GLU A 47 -31.23 -7.26 10.84
N ASP A 48 -32.09 -7.19 9.82
CA ASP A 48 -32.06 -8.11 8.67
C ASP A 48 -31.02 -7.70 7.60
N ILE A 49 -30.36 -6.54 7.81
CA ILE A 49 -29.42 -5.97 6.84
C ILE A 49 -27.99 -6.14 7.33
N LEU A 50 -27.16 -6.78 6.51
CA LEU A 50 -25.72 -6.95 6.70
C LEU A 50 -24.96 -6.15 5.66
N VAL A 51 -24.03 -5.29 6.11
CA VAL A 51 -23.15 -4.49 5.26
C VAL A 51 -21.70 -4.88 5.50
N ILE A 52 -21.05 -5.38 4.47
CA ILE A 52 -19.67 -5.86 4.52
C ILE A 52 -18.78 -4.91 3.72
N THR A 53 -17.66 -4.50 4.30
CA THR A 53 -16.64 -3.66 3.65
C THR A 53 -15.27 -4.31 3.76
N PHE A 54 -14.32 -3.83 2.94
CA PHE A 54 -12.96 -4.38 2.94
C PHE A 54 -12.13 -3.92 4.15
N THR A 55 -12.32 -2.69 4.64
CA THR A 55 -11.52 -2.13 5.74
C THR A 55 -12.39 -1.67 6.91
N LYS A 56 -11.83 -1.78 8.13
CA LYS A 56 -12.50 -1.30 9.35
C LYS A 56 -12.83 0.20 9.27
N ALA A 57 -11.93 1.01 8.69
CA ALA A 57 -12.16 2.44 8.51
C ALA A 57 -13.36 2.72 7.60
N ALA A 58 -13.50 2.00 6.48
CA ALA A 58 -14.64 2.12 5.58
C ALA A 58 -15.96 1.69 6.27
N ALA A 59 -15.93 0.60 7.06
CA ALA A 59 -17.11 0.17 7.81
C ALA A 59 -17.57 1.24 8.81
N LEU A 60 -16.66 1.80 9.60
CA LEU A 60 -16.97 2.86 10.57
C LEU A 60 -17.45 4.15 9.89
N GLU A 61 -16.83 4.54 8.78
CA GLU A 61 -17.25 5.71 8.02
C GLU A 61 -18.65 5.52 7.45
N MET A 62 -18.92 4.36 6.86
CA MET A 62 -20.24 4.04 6.29
C MET A 62 -21.33 4.00 7.37
N GLU A 63 -21.04 3.36 8.50
CA GLU A 63 -21.92 3.35 9.67
C GLU A 63 -22.20 4.77 10.19
N SER A 64 -21.17 5.60 10.33
CA SER A 64 -21.31 6.99 10.78
C SER A 64 -22.18 7.82 9.82
N ARG A 65 -21.94 7.68 8.51
CA ARG A 65 -22.75 8.36 7.47
C ARG A 65 -24.20 7.89 7.50
N PHE A 66 -24.43 6.58 7.61
CA PHE A 66 -25.76 6.03 7.72
C PHE A 66 -26.48 6.53 8.98
N ARG A 67 -25.83 6.48 10.16
CA ARG A 67 -26.41 6.96 11.43
C ARG A 67 -26.82 8.44 11.36
N LYS A 68 -26.00 9.28 10.72
CA LYS A 68 -26.31 10.70 10.50
C LYS A 68 -27.56 10.86 9.65
N LEU A 69 -27.63 10.20 8.50
CA LEU A 69 -28.80 10.26 7.60
C LEU A 69 -30.07 9.73 8.29
N TRP A 70 -29.95 8.63 8.99
CA TRP A 70 -31.05 8.03 9.77
C TRP A 70 -31.59 8.97 10.85
N PHE A 71 -30.70 9.64 11.56
CA PHE A 71 -31.09 10.62 12.58
C PHE A 71 -31.80 11.84 11.96
N GLU A 72 -31.25 12.40 10.88
CA GLU A 72 -31.85 13.52 10.16
C GLU A 72 -33.27 13.19 9.68
N GLU A 73 -33.47 11.98 9.19
CA GLU A 73 -34.78 11.51 8.74
C GLU A 73 -35.78 11.34 9.88
N LYS A 74 -35.39 10.68 10.98
CA LYS A 74 -36.25 10.54 12.17
C LYS A 74 -36.63 11.89 12.78
N MET A 75 -35.72 12.86 12.81
CA MET A 75 -36.00 14.21 13.27
C MET A 75 -37.00 14.91 12.36
N THR A 76 -36.82 14.80 11.04
CA THR A 76 -37.75 15.38 10.06
C THR A 76 -39.16 14.79 10.18
N GLN A 77 -39.27 13.46 10.39
CA GLN A 77 -40.54 12.80 10.64
C GLN A 77 -41.21 13.30 11.93
N ARG A 78 -40.45 13.33 13.06
CA ARG A 78 -40.99 13.80 14.35
C ARG A 78 -41.45 15.25 14.31
N LEU A 79 -40.72 16.13 13.62
CA LEU A 79 -41.09 17.53 13.44
C LEU A 79 -42.33 17.65 12.54
N GLY A 80 -42.40 16.83 11.48
CA GLY A 80 -43.56 16.76 10.59
C GLY A 80 -44.82 16.30 11.32
N ASP A 81 -44.71 15.23 12.12
CA ASP A 81 -45.82 14.67 12.89
C ASP A 81 -46.28 15.64 14.02
N ALA A 82 -45.35 16.35 14.66
CA ALA A 82 -45.69 17.39 15.64
C ALA A 82 -46.41 18.58 15.02
N TYR A 83 -45.92 19.05 13.85
CA TYR A 83 -46.54 20.17 13.12
C TYR A 83 -47.92 19.80 12.55
N GLU A 84 -48.05 18.56 12.00
CA GLU A 84 -49.34 18.05 11.52
C GLU A 84 -50.38 17.96 12.64
N LYS A 85 -49.91 17.59 13.85
CA LYS A 85 -50.74 17.51 15.05
C LYS A 85 -51.24 18.89 15.55
N GLU A 86 -50.41 19.92 15.35
CA GLU A 86 -50.79 21.31 15.71
C GLU A 86 -51.54 22.06 14.67
N THR A 87 -51.28 21.81 13.37
CA THR A 87 -51.81 22.61 12.26
C THR A 87 -52.79 21.89 11.36
N GLY A 88 -52.93 20.56 11.47
CA GLY A 88 -53.73 19.74 10.56
C GLY A 88 -53.17 19.63 9.12
N HIS A 89 -51.97 20.15 8.89
CA HIS A 89 -51.31 20.10 7.58
C HIS A 89 -49.89 19.61 7.70
N ARG A 90 -49.46 18.69 6.81
CA ARG A 90 -48.09 18.14 6.79
C ARG A 90 -47.18 19.10 5.98
N PRO A 91 -46.14 19.70 6.58
CA PRO A 91 -45.25 20.62 5.89
C PRO A 91 -44.33 19.85 4.92
N SER A 92 -44.06 20.42 3.76
CA SER A 92 -42.99 19.98 2.87
C SER A 92 -41.67 20.61 3.33
N PHE A 93 -40.88 19.91 4.15
CA PHE A 93 -39.56 20.38 4.54
C PHE A 93 -38.53 20.00 3.48
N SER A 94 -37.85 20.98 2.89
CA SER A 94 -36.55 20.78 2.28
C SER A 94 -35.53 20.69 3.40
N ALA A 95 -34.92 19.52 3.53
CA ALA A 95 -33.90 19.26 4.54
C ALA A 95 -32.64 20.08 4.24
N ALA A 96 -32.49 21.23 4.86
CA ALA A 96 -31.18 21.88 5.04
C ALA A 96 -31.31 22.96 6.14
N GLU A 97 -30.32 22.94 7.01
CA GLU A 97 -29.98 23.98 7.99
C GLU A 97 -30.76 23.94 9.32
N ASP A 98 -30.01 23.60 10.34
CA ASP A 98 -30.23 23.69 11.79
C ASP A 98 -30.54 22.41 12.57
N ALA A 99 -29.53 21.52 12.69
CA ALA A 99 -29.49 20.57 13.80
C ALA A 99 -28.05 20.40 14.32
N ARG A 100 -27.54 21.41 14.99
CA ARG A 100 -26.42 21.30 15.92
C ARG A 100 -26.97 21.34 17.35
N SER A 101 -27.23 20.17 17.93
CA SER A 101 -27.15 19.97 19.40
C SER A 101 -27.31 18.49 19.77
N THR A 102 -26.29 17.97 20.35
CA THR A 102 -26.09 16.91 21.35
C THR A 102 -27.34 16.24 21.94
N GLY A 103 -27.35 14.90 21.85
CA GLY A 103 -28.23 14.07 22.64
C GLY A 103 -28.06 12.60 22.29
N SER A 104 -27.38 11.83 23.16
CA SER A 104 -27.33 10.38 23.09
C SER A 104 -28.73 9.79 23.22
N LEU A 105 -29.26 9.22 22.15
CA LEU A 105 -30.46 8.40 22.17
C LEU A 105 -30.05 6.94 21.94
N GLN A 106 -29.97 6.19 23.03
CA GLN A 106 -30.09 4.74 22.99
C GLN A 106 -31.53 4.39 22.62
N ASP A 107 -31.75 4.15 21.33
CA ASP A 107 -33.00 3.55 20.85
C ASP A 107 -32.77 2.04 20.71
N SER A 108 -33.43 1.24 21.51
CA SER A 108 -33.41 -0.23 21.54
C SER A 108 -34.18 -0.87 20.36
N GLY A 109 -34.09 -0.31 19.19
CA GLY A 109 -34.54 -0.91 17.94
C GLY A 109 -33.37 -1.53 17.19
N GLY A 110 -33.54 -2.71 16.61
CA GLY A 110 -32.52 -3.47 15.89
C GLY A 110 -31.63 -2.60 15.00
N GLN A 111 -30.33 -2.86 15.04
CA GLN A 111 -29.35 -2.05 14.30
C GLN A 111 -28.88 -2.80 13.04
N VAL A 112 -28.67 -2.06 11.95
CA VAL A 112 -27.97 -2.55 10.77
C VAL A 112 -26.59 -3.04 11.18
N THR A 113 -26.19 -4.22 10.72
CA THR A 113 -24.88 -4.79 11.02
C THR A 113 -23.85 -4.31 10.00
N PHE A 114 -22.85 -3.54 10.46
CA PHE A 114 -21.71 -3.12 9.65
C PHE A 114 -20.45 -3.84 10.10
N GLY A 115 -19.62 -4.28 9.16
CA GLY A 115 -18.32 -4.87 9.49
C GLY A 115 -17.45 -5.17 8.29
N THR A 116 -16.24 -5.67 8.59
CA THR A 116 -15.39 -6.30 7.58
C THR A 116 -15.68 -7.80 7.52
N PHE A 117 -15.27 -8.48 6.44
CA PHE A 117 -15.39 -9.94 6.33
C PHE A 117 -14.88 -10.63 7.60
N HIS A 118 -13.66 -10.34 8.02
CA HIS A 118 -13.07 -10.92 9.22
C HIS A 118 -13.86 -10.61 10.50
N SER A 119 -14.34 -9.39 10.67
CA SER A 119 -15.10 -9.03 11.88
C SER A 119 -16.44 -9.74 11.97
N ILE A 120 -17.14 -9.91 10.84
CA ILE A 120 -18.42 -10.62 10.78
C ILE A 120 -18.21 -12.12 10.99
N PHE A 121 -17.27 -12.72 10.30
CA PHE A 121 -17.02 -14.16 10.43
C PHE A 121 -16.45 -14.52 11.81
N PHE A 122 -15.59 -13.68 12.37
CA PHE A 122 -15.15 -13.86 13.76
C PHE A 122 -16.30 -13.69 14.76
N PHE A 123 -17.24 -12.78 14.51
CA PHE A 123 -18.44 -12.63 15.34
C PHE A 123 -19.30 -13.91 15.34
N ILE A 124 -19.49 -14.55 14.19
CA ILE A 124 -20.17 -15.83 14.05
C ILE A 124 -19.45 -16.91 14.88
N LEU A 125 -18.13 -17.03 14.72
CA LEU A 125 -17.31 -18.00 15.46
C LEU A 125 -17.33 -17.74 16.97
N ARG A 126 -17.31 -16.47 17.39
CA ARG A 126 -17.41 -16.10 18.82
C ARG A 126 -18.68 -16.61 19.47
N ILE A 127 -19.80 -16.46 18.79
CA ILE A 127 -21.09 -16.93 19.31
C ILE A 127 -21.10 -18.44 19.43
N ARG A 128 -20.59 -19.17 18.41
CA ARG A 128 -20.64 -20.63 18.38
C ARG A 128 -19.60 -21.28 19.29
N TYR A 129 -18.35 -20.78 19.30
CA TYR A 129 -17.22 -21.40 20.02
C TYR A 129 -16.78 -20.64 21.26
N GLN A 130 -17.52 -19.60 21.68
CA GLN A 130 -17.22 -18.75 22.84
C GLN A 130 -15.78 -18.15 22.79
N LEU A 131 -15.31 -17.80 21.60
CA LEU A 131 -14.01 -17.17 21.42
C LEU A 131 -14.03 -15.71 21.90
N SER A 132 -12.87 -15.20 22.25
CA SER A 132 -12.64 -13.79 22.60
C SER A 132 -11.52 -13.18 21.75
N TYR A 133 -11.33 -11.88 21.78
CA TYR A 133 -10.22 -11.25 21.07
C TYR A 133 -8.83 -11.71 21.55
N LYS A 134 -8.73 -12.31 22.75
CA LYS A 134 -7.49 -12.91 23.26
C LYS A 134 -7.08 -14.18 22.52
N ASN A 135 -8.02 -14.79 21.77
CA ASN A 135 -7.75 -15.95 20.96
C ASN A 135 -7.17 -15.58 19.56
N ILE A 136 -7.08 -14.29 19.24
CA ILE A 136 -6.43 -13.84 18.00
C ILE A 136 -4.93 -13.70 18.25
N ILE A 137 -4.11 -14.42 17.47
CA ILE A 137 -2.65 -14.29 17.56
C ILE A 137 -2.22 -12.88 17.15
N SER A 138 -1.35 -12.25 17.93
CA SER A 138 -0.78 -10.96 17.58
C SER A 138 0.32 -11.11 16.51
N GLU A 139 0.54 -10.07 15.69
CA GLU A 139 1.62 -10.08 14.68
C GLU A 139 3.00 -10.38 15.29
N ARG A 140 3.26 -9.88 16.49
CA ARG A 140 4.51 -10.15 17.21
C ARG A 140 4.63 -11.62 17.60
N GLU A 141 3.56 -12.21 18.14
CA GLU A 141 3.54 -13.62 18.53
C GLU A 141 3.61 -14.52 17.31
N GLN A 142 2.90 -14.19 16.22
CA GLN A 142 2.98 -14.91 14.96
C GLN A 142 4.41 -14.92 14.40
N SER A 143 5.05 -13.76 14.33
CA SER A 143 6.44 -13.65 13.86
C SER A 143 7.42 -14.42 14.73
N GLN A 144 7.21 -14.43 16.06
CA GLN A 144 8.03 -15.21 16.96
C GLN A 144 7.83 -16.71 16.77
N THR A 145 6.58 -17.16 16.67
CA THR A 145 6.23 -18.57 16.41
C THR A 145 6.83 -19.06 15.10
N LEU A 146 6.71 -18.27 14.02
CA LEU A 146 7.28 -18.62 12.73
C LEU A 146 8.83 -18.70 12.80
N ARG A 147 9.47 -17.82 13.56
CA ARG A 147 10.91 -17.86 13.78
C ARG A 147 11.32 -19.15 14.50
N GLU A 148 10.65 -19.50 15.59
CA GLU A 148 10.92 -20.72 16.34
C GLU A 148 10.76 -21.98 15.48
N ILE A 149 9.74 -22.02 14.62
CA ILE A 149 9.50 -23.14 13.71
C ILE A 149 10.57 -23.19 12.61
N THR A 150 10.94 -22.06 12.00
CA THR A 150 11.98 -22.00 10.97
C THR A 150 13.35 -22.42 11.52
N GLU A 151 13.68 -22.02 12.77
CA GLU A 151 14.89 -22.47 13.45
C GLU A 151 14.87 -23.99 13.69
N ALA A 152 13.75 -24.54 14.16
CA ALA A 152 13.59 -25.98 14.40
C ALA A 152 13.70 -26.82 13.12
N LEU A 153 13.27 -26.27 11.99
CA LEU A 153 13.36 -26.90 10.66
C LEU A 153 14.69 -26.63 9.94
N ASN A 154 15.68 -25.98 10.60
CA ASN A 154 16.97 -25.58 10.03
C ASN A 154 16.85 -24.76 8.75
N ILE A 155 15.85 -23.88 8.66
CA ILE A 155 15.69 -22.94 7.55
C ILE A 155 16.58 -21.72 7.81
N ASP A 156 17.53 -21.45 6.91
CA ASP A 156 18.68 -20.53 7.13
C ASP A 156 18.31 -19.02 7.12
N CYS A 157 17.05 -18.66 7.11
CA CYS A 157 16.58 -17.26 7.06
C CYS A 157 15.78 -16.82 8.29
N SER A 158 15.86 -17.56 9.41
CA SER A 158 15.06 -17.34 10.63
C SER A 158 15.25 -15.95 11.28
N TYR A 159 16.41 -15.32 11.07
CA TYR A 159 16.73 -14.00 11.65
C TYR A 159 16.37 -12.80 10.77
N ASP A 160 15.95 -13.01 9.52
CA ASP A 160 15.52 -11.95 8.62
C ASP A 160 14.04 -11.63 8.82
N GLN A 161 13.77 -10.42 9.34
CA GLN A 161 12.38 -9.94 9.53
C GLN A 161 11.61 -9.77 8.22
N ASP A 162 12.30 -9.47 7.12
CA ASP A 162 11.66 -9.34 5.82
C ASP A 162 11.27 -10.71 5.27
N PHE A 163 12.10 -11.74 5.51
CA PHE A 163 11.76 -13.12 5.20
C PHE A 163 10.51 -13.60 5.97
N LEU A 164 10.45 -13.37 7.28
CA LEU A 164 9.28 -13.76 8.09
C LEU A 164 8.01 -13.07 7.65
N ARG A 165 8.09 -11.82 7.20
CA ARG A 165 6.96 -11.08 6.64
C ARG A 165 6.49 -11.66 5.31
N LEU A 166 7.41 -12.02 4.42
CA LEU A 166 7.10 -12.69 3.16
C LEU A 166 6.46 -14.06 3.41
N LEU A 167 7.02 -14.82 4.34
CA LEU A 167 6.49 -16.13 4.75
C LEU A 167 5.07 -16.02 5.32
N THR A 168 4.80 -15.03 6.17
CA THR A 168 3.43 -14.74 6.64
C THR A 168 2.48 -14.45 5.48
N GLY A 169 2.93 -13.68 4.49
CA GLY A 169 2.16 -13.40 3.27
C GLY A 169 1.87 -14.67 2.47
N GLU A 170 2.83 -15.56 2.34
CA GLU A 170 2.65 -16.85 1.65
C GLU A 170 1.68 -17.79 2.38
N ILE A 171 1.76 -17.84 3.72
CA ILE A 171 0.79 -18.58 4.55
C ILE A 171 -0.63 -18.07 4.29
N SER A 172 -0.83 -16.75 4.25
CA SER A 172 -2.12 -16.14 3.93
C SER A 172 -2.59 -16.47 2.51
N CYS A 173 -1.68 -16.42 1.52
CA CYS A 173 -1.99 -16.86 0.15
C CYS A 173 -2.44 -18.31 0.10
N PHE A 174 -1.72 -19.21 0.77
CA PHE A 174 -2.08 -20.61 0.85
C PHE A 174 -3.48 -20.80 1.46
N LYS A 175 -3.70 -20.24 2.65
CA LYS A 175 -5.00 -20.37 3.36
C LYS A 175 -6.15 -19.75 2.58
N GLY A 176 -5.92 -18.63 1.89
CA GLY A 176 -6.92 -17.95 1.07
C GLY A 176 -7.22 -18.64 -0.26
N SER A 177 -6.31 -19.50 -0.76
CA SER A 177 -6.42 -20.13 -2.08
C SER A 177 -7.43 -21.29 -2.13
N GLY A 178 -7.76 -21.89 -0.99
CA GLY A 178 -8.57 -23.11 -0.91
C GLY A 178 -7.88 -24.37 -1.44
N LYS A 179 -6.60 -24.31 -1.83
CA LYS A 179 -5.81 -25.46 -2.31
C LYS A 179 -5.44 -26.40 -1.17
N LEU A 180 -5.25 -27.67 -1.51
CA LEU A 180 -4.63 -28.64 -0.60
C LEU A 180 -3.15 -28.27 -0.40
N LEU A 181 -2.60 -28.60 0.78
CA LEU A 181 -1.19 -28.35 1.09
C LEU A 181 -0.24 -29.04 0.10
N SER A 182 -0.66 -30.20 -0.43
CA SER A 182 0.06 -30.94 -1.47
C SER A 182 0.05 -30.28 -2.86
N GLU A 183 -0.84 -29.31 -3.09
CA GLU A 183 -1.04 -28.64 -4.38
C GLU A 183 -0.46 -27.19 -4.38
N PHE A 184 0.04 -26.75 -3.24
CA PHE A 184 0.59 -25.42 -3.10
C PHE A 184 2.11 -25.45 -3.27
N ASP A 185 2.61 -24.61 -4.16
CA ASP A 185 4.05 -24.42 -4.37
C ASP A 185 4.46 -23.07 -3.76
N SER A 186 5.30 -23.15 -2.73
CA SER A 186 5.88 -21.98 -2.07
C SER A 186 6.92 -21.33 -2.97
N SER A 187 6.99 -20.00 -2.99
CA SER A 187 8.05 -19.25 -3.67
C SER A 187 9.28 -19.04 -2.79
N LEU A 188 9.17 -19.33 -1.49
CA LEU A 188 10.19 -19.05 -0.47
C LEU A 188 10.83 -20.31 0.07
N LEU A 189 10.13 -21.43 0.08
CA LEU A 189 10.55 -22.68 0.70
C LEU A 189 10.35 -23.87 -0.23
N GLU A 190 11.17 -24.88 -0.07
CA GLU A 190 10.91 -26.19 -0.68
C GLU A 190 9.58 -26.78 -0.16
N LYS A 191 8.91 -27.55 -0.99
CA LYS A 191 7.55 -28.06 -0.73
C LYS A 191 7.45 -28.80 0.62
N ASP A 192 8.42 -29.64 0.93
CA ASP A 192 8.45 -30.42 2.18
C ASP A 192 8.67 -29.50 3.39
N GLN A 193 9.51 -28.47 3.25
CA GLN A 193 9.77 -27.48 4.30
C GLN A 193 8.51 -26.65 4.57
N PHE A 194 7.81 -26.16 3.52
CA PHE A 194 6.58 -25.42 3.67
C PHE A 194 5.48 -26.26 4.30
N THR A 195 5.38 -27.54 3.90
CA THR A 195 4.44 -28.50 4.48
C THR A 195 4.70 -28.72 5.96
N ALA A 196 5.95 -29.00 6.35
CA ALA A 196 6.34 -29.19 7.74
C ALA A 196 6.10 -27.94 8.60
N LEU A 197 6.41 -26.76 8.06
CA LEU A 197 6.16 -25.47 8.70
C LEU A 197 4.66 -25.25 8.94
N MET A 198 3.82 -25.47 7.95
CA MET A 198 2.38 -25.30 8.06
C MET A 198 1.75 -26.23 9.10
N LEU A 199 2.17 -27.49 9.14
CA LEU A 199 1.69 -28.47 10.14
C LEU A 199 2.06 -28.04 11.56
N GLN A 200 3.32 -27.64 11.80
CA GLN A 200 3.77 -27.17 13.12
C GLN A 200 3.08 -25.85 13.52
N TYR A 201 2.89 -24.93 12.57
CA TYR A 201 2.19 -23.67 12.82
C TYR A 201 0.73 -23.91 13.22
N GLN A 202 0.00 -24.78 12.50
CA GLN A 202 -1.37 -25.12 12.83
C GLN A 202 -1.47 -25.86 14.18
N GLU A 203 -0.52 -26.75 14.50
CA GLU A 203 -0.45 -27.43 15.79
C GLU A 203 -0.24 -26.43 16.93
N HIS A 204 0.66 -25.45 16.75
CA HIS A 204 0.90 -24.41 17.75
C HIS A 204 -0.37 -23.57 18.02
N LEU A 205 -1.07 -23.14 16.95
CA LEU A 205 -2.34 -22.41 17.08
C LEU A 205 -3.38 -23.28 17.81
N GLY A 206 -3.50 -24.56 17.45
CA GLY A 206 -4.45 -25.48 18.06
C GLY A 206 -4.21 -25.70 19.54
N ARG A 207 -2.97 -25.98 19.96
CA ARG A 207 -2.57 -26.20 21.37
C ARG A 207 -2.91 -25.01 22.26
N ARG A 208 -2.78 -23.78 21.72
CA ARG A 208 -3.03 -22.53 22.48
C ARG A 208 -4.44 -21.98 22.30
N ARG A 209 -5.30 -22.65 21.52
CA ARG A 209 -6.63 -22.18 21.11
C ARG A 209 -6.57 -20.78 20.46
N LEU A 210 -5.54 -20.56 19.66
CA LEU A 210 -5.37 -19.34 18.88
C LEU A 210 -5.96 -19.49 17.48
N VAL A 211 -6.27 -18.36 16.87
CA VAL A 211 -6.68 -18.22 15.47
C VAL A 211 -5.91 -17.05 14.86
N ASP A 212 -5.45 -17.20 13.64
CA ASP A 212 -5.02 -16.07 12.83
C ASP A 212 -6.18 -15.52 11.99
N PHE A 213 -5.95 -14.46 11.24
CA PHE A 213 -7.00 -13.83 10.44
C PHE A 213 -7.55 -14.76 9.36
N ASP A 214 -6.70 -15.56 8.73
CA ASP A 214 -7.11 -16.49 7.67
C ASP A 214 -7.91 -17.67 8.23
N ASP A 215 -7.56 -18.14 9.43
CA ASP A 215 -8.31 -19.19 10.14
C ASP A 215 -9.76 -18.77 10.43
N MET A 216 -10.02 -17.47 10.60
CA MET A 216 -11.40 -17.00 10.82
C MET A 216 -12.29 -17.32 9.63
N LEU A 217 -11.77 -17.19 8.41
CA LEU A 217 -12.50 -17.51 7.19
C LEU A 217 -12.67 -19.03 7.05
N LEU A 218 -11.58 -19.78 7.16
CA LEU A 218 -11.59 -21.25 7.01
C LEU A 218 -12.53 -21.90 8.03
N ARG A 219 -12.46 -21.52 9.30
CA ARG A 219 -13.29 -22.08 10.36
C ARG A 219 -14.76 -21.67 10.22
N CYS A 220 -15.05 -20.45 9.73
CA CYS A 220 -16.42 -20.04 9.47
C CYS A 220 -17.05 -20.86 8.34
N ARG A 221 -16.31 -21.07 7.23
CA ARG A 221 -16.71 -21.97 6.15
C ARG A 221 -16.97 -23.40 6.67
N GLN A 222 -16.02 -23.93 7.42
CA GLN A 222 -16.14 -25.29 7.96
C GLN A 222 -17.34 -25.43 8.89
N LEU A 223 -17.58 -24.44 9.78
CA LEU A 223 -18.77 -24.40 10.63
C LEU A 223 -20.05 -24.50 9.82
N PHE A 224 -20.17 -23.78 8.73
CA PHE A 224 -21.38 -23.77 7.90
C PHE A 224 -21.57 -25.08 7.12
N LEU A 225 -20.49 -25.78 6.78
CA LEU A 225 -20.53 -27.09 6.15
C LEU A 225 -20.90 -28.20 7.16
N ASP A 226 -20.33 -28.18 8.35
CA ASP A 226 -20.50 -29.18 9.37
C ASP A 226 -21.82 -29.05 10.13
N GLU A 227 -22.30 -27.80 10.29
CA GLU A 227 -23.50 -27.48 11.07
C GLU A 227 -24.51 -26.66 10.23
N PRO A 228 -25.28 -27.28 9.34
CA PRO A 228 -26.26 -26.58 8.51
C PRO A 228 -27.29 -25.77 9.29
N ALA A 229 -27.61 -26.17 10.53
CA ALA A 229 -28.53 -25.45 11.40
C ALA A 229 -27.98 -24.07 11.82
N GLU A 230 -26.66 -23.95 12.05
CA GLU A 230 -26.04 -22.66 12.31
C GLU A 230 -26.09 -21.79 11.06
N LEU A 231 -25.80 -22.32 9.88
CA LEU A 231 -25.95 -21.58 8.62
C LEU A 231 -27.39 -21.07 8.46
N GLN A 232 -28.40 -21.91 8.63
CA GLN A 232 -29.82 -21.52 8.53
C GLN A 232 -30.18 -20.42 9.52
N ARG A 233 -29.64 -20.46 10.74
CA ARG A 233 -29.82 -19.40 11.74
C ARG A 233 -29.31 -18.03 11.22
N TRP A 234 -28.15 -17.98 10.58
CA TRP A 234 -27.59 -16.76 10.04
C TRP A 234 -28.27 -16.30 8.75
N GLN A 235 -28.74 -17.24 7.91
CA GLN A 235 -29.58 -16.97 6.75
C GLN A 235 -30.94 -16.35 7.16
N ALA A 236 -31.53 -16.84 8.25
CA ALA A 236 -32.76 -16.29 8.81
C ALA A 236 -32.56 -14.91 9.47
N LYS A 237 -31.35 -14.59 9.86
CA LYS A 237 -31.00 -13.27 10.43
C LYS A 237 -30.73 -12.23 9.35
N TYR A 238 -29.98 -12.55 8.30
CA TYR A 238 -29.56 -11.57 7.30
C TYR A 238 -30.27 -11.85 5.97
N HIS A 239 -31.36 -11.12 5.73
CA HIS A 239 -32.11 -11.23 4.50
C HIS A 239 -31.55 -10.40 3.35
N TYR A 240 -30.82 -9.31 3.67
CA TYR A 240 -30.19 -8.42 2.69
C TYR A 240 -28.71 -8.29 3.02
N ILE A 241 -27.85 -8.65 2.07
CA ILE A 241 -26.40 -8.58 2.20
C ILE A 241 -25.86 -7.58 1.17
N LEU A 242 -25.20 -6.52 1.65
CA LEU A 242 -24.58 -5.50 0.83
C LEU A 242 -23.07 -5.61 0.99
N VAL A 243 -22.33 -5.67 -0.12
CA VAL A 243 -20.87 -5.81 -0.12
C VAL A 243 -20.25 -4.67 -0.91
N ASP A 244 -19.44 -3.85 -0.21
CA ASP A 244 -18.65 -2.76 -0.84
C ASP A 244 -17.25 -3.26 -1.22
N GLU A 245 -16.64 -2.61 -2.22
CA GLU A 245 -15.32 -2.96 -2.78
C GLU A 245 -15.25 -4.45 -3.18
N PHE A 246 -16.31 -4.96 -3.81
CA PHE A 246 -16.47 -6.38 -4.12
C PHE A 246 -15.36 -6.94 -5.02
N GLN A 247 -14.70 -6.11 -5.83
CA GLN A 247 -13.57 -6.52 -6.67
C GLN A 247 -12.34 -7.01 -5.89
N ASP A 248 -12.29 -6.75 -4.57
CA ASP A 248 -11.17 -7.15 -3.72
C ASP A 248 -11.46 -8.43 -2.90
N ILE A 249 -12.59 -9.09 -3.18
CA ILE A 249 -12.99 -10.32 -2.46
C ILE A 249 -12.11 -11.51 -2.85
N SER A 250 -11.80 -12.37 -1.88
CA SER A 250 -11.16 -13.67 -2.14
C SER A 250 -12.18 -14.75 -2.44
N PRO A 251 -11.79 -15.86 -3.11
CA PRO A 251 -12.68 -16.99 -3.38
C PRO A 251 -13.35 -17.54 -2.11
N LEU A 252 -12.60 -17.66 -1.02
CA LEU A 252 -13.12 -18.15 0.25
C LEU A 252 -14.15 -17.19 0.88
N GLN A 253 -13.90 -15.88 0.83
CA GLN A 253 -14.86 -14.87 1.29
C GLN A 253 -16.15 -14.93 0.46
N TYR A 254 -16.02 -15.06 -0.85
CA TYR A 254 -17.16 -15.17 -1.75
C TYR A 254 -17.98 -16.40 -1.48
N GLU A 255 -17.35 -17.56 -1.29
CA GLU A 255 -18.05 -18.81 -0.95
C GLU A 255 -18.91 -18.66 0.31
N ILE A 256 -18.34 -18.07 1.39
CA ILE A 256 -19.08 -17.85 2.64
C ILE A 256 -20.24 -16.88 2.44
N VAL A 257 -20.03 -15.79 1.69
CA VAL A 257 -21.11 -14.82 1.38
C VAL A 257 -22.23 -15.48 0.58
N ARG A 258 -21.89 -16.33 -0.41
CA ARG A 258 -22.89 -17.10 -1.18
C ARG A 258 -23.71 -18.06 -0.29
N MET A 259 -23.05 -18.72 0.67
CA MET A 259 -23.75 -19.56 1.64
C MET A 259 -24.73 -18.73 2.48
N LEU A 260 -24.32 -17.56 2.97
CA LEU A 260 -25.17 -16.68 3.78
C LEU A 260 -26.32 -16.06 2.99
N ALA A 261 -26.14 -15.74 1.71
CA ALA A 261 -27.15 -15.07 0.89
C ALA A 261 -28.36 -15.99 0.56
N LYS A 262 -28.19 -17.32 0.63
CA LYS A 262 -29.27 -18.28 0.37
C LYS A 262 -30.30 -18.29 1.51
N PRO A 263 -31.55 -18.65 1.21
CA PRO A 263 -32.13 -18.92 -0.11
C PRO A 263 -32.62 -17.65 -0.84
N GLN A 264 -32.58 -16.46 -0.19
CA GLN A 264 -33.19 -15.23 -0.73
C GLN A 264 -32.43 -14.64 -1.91
N ASP A 265 -31.11 -14.85 -1.95
CA ASP A 265 -30.17 -14.27 -2.93
C ASP A 265 -30.25 -12.72 -3.05
N ASN A 266 -30.67 -12.03 -1.99
CA ASN A 266 -30.68 -10.57 -1.94
C ASN A 266 -29.25 -10.05 -1.70
N LEU A 267 -28.37 -10.34 -2.64
CA LEU A 267 -26.95 -9.96 -2.62
C LEU A 267 -26.71 -8.75 -3.51
N PHE A 268 -26.43 -7.62 -2.89
CA PHE A 268 -26.15 -6.34 -3.55
C PHE A 268 -24.65 -6.04 -3.48
N ILE A 269 -23.97 -6.18 -4.60
CA ILE A 269 -22.52 -5.93 -4.67
C ILE A 269 -22.23 -4.59 -5.34
N VAL A 270 -21.28 -3.86 -4.78
CA VAL A 270 -20.77 -2.60 -5.32
C VAL A 270 -19.27 -2.71 -5.49
N GLY A 271 -18.76 -2.38 -6.66
CA GLY A 271 -17.33 -2.47 -6.91
C GLY A 271 -16.90 -1.81 -8.21
N ASP A 272 -15.59 -1.80 -8.40
CA ASP A 272 -14.92 -1.36 -9.62
C ASP A 272 -13.80 -2.33 -9.96
N ASP A 273 -14.04 -3.20 -10.93
CA ASP A 273 -13.05 -4.18 -11.41
C ASP A 273 -11.73 -3.52 -11.86
N ASP A 274 -11.79 -2.27 -12.34
CA ASP A 274 -10.61 -1.46 -12.68
C ASP A 274 -9.80 -1.01 -11.46
N GLN A 275 -10.33 -1.16 -10.24
CA GLN A 275 -9.64 -0.87 -8.98
C GLN A 275 -9.24 -2.11 -8.17
N SER A 276 -9.30 -3.32 -8.76
CA SER A 276 -8.80 -4.55 -8.12
C SER A 276 -7.27 -4.58 -8.16
N ILE A 277 -6.64 -4.37 -6.99
CA ILE A 277 -5.19 -4.26 -6.82
C ILE A 277 -4.64 -5.06 -5.63
N TYR A 278 -5.38 -6.04 -5.14
CA TYR A 278 -5.01 -6.86 -3.98
C TYR A 278 -4.87 -8.35 -4.31
N ALA A 279 -4.53 -8.71 -5.57
CA ALA A 279 -4.29 -10.10 -5.95
C ALA A 279 -3.19 -10.76 -5.11
N PHE A 280 -2.17 -9.99 -4.69
CA PHE A 280 -1.15 -10.45 -3.75
C PHE A 280 -1.66 -10.81 -2.34
N ARG A 281 -2.92 -10.50 -2.03
CA ARG A 281 -3.66 -10.90 -0.81
C ARG A 281 -4.73 -11.95 -1.10
N GLY A 282 -4.71 -12.55 -2.29
CA GLY A 282 -5.66 -13.58 -2.68
C GLY A 282 -7.00 -13.06 -3.20
N SER A 283 -7.14 -11.75 -3.53
CA SER A 283 -8.33 -11.27 -4.24
C SER A 283 -8.31 -11.73 -5.69
N ASP A 284 -9.51 -12.01 -6.22
CA ASP A 284 -9.69 -12.45 -7.60
C ASP A 284 -10.75 -11.59 -8.30
N PRO A 285 -10.35 -10.68 -9.22
CA PRO A 285 -11.28 -9.88 -9.99
C PRO A 285 -12.21 -10.72 -10.88
N GLY A 286 -11.83 -11.95 -11.20
CA GLY A 286 -12.64 -12.91 -11.95
C GLY A 286 -13.97 -13.21 -11.26
N ILE A 287 -14.03 -13.14 -9.93
CA ILE A 287 -15.25 -13.34 -9.15
C ILE A 287 -16.30 -12.27 -9.53
N MET A 288 -15.89 -11.00 -9.59
CA MET A 288 -16.81 -9.93 -9.98
C MET A 288 -17.22 -10.04 -11.45
N LEU A 289 -16.28 -10.40 -12.31
CA LEU A 289 -16.55 -10.59 -13.75
C LEU A 289 -17.49 -11.79 -14.00
N GLY A 290 -17.42 -12.84 -13.16
CA GLY A 290 -18.26 -14.04 -13.23
C GLY A 290 -19.58 -13.94 -12.46
N PHE A 291 -19.89 -12.85 -11.77
CA PHE A 291 -21.02 -12.74 -10.86
C PHE A 291 -22.37 -13.00 -11.54
N GLU A 292 -22.60 -12.50 -12.75
CA GLU A 292 -23.83 -12.73 -13.52
C GLU A 292 -24.00 -14.20 -13.94
N HIS A 293 -22.91 -14.94 -14.07
CA HIS A 293 -22.96 -16.38 -14.31
C HIS A 293 -23.40 -17.14 -13.05
N ASP A 294 -22.88 -16.75 -11.89
CA ASP A 294 -23.21 -17.37 -10.61
C ASP A 294 -24.62 -17.02 -10.10
N TYR A 295 -25.12 -15.84 -10.46
CA TYR A 295 -26.45 -15.33 -10.14
C TYR A 295 -27.19 -14.92 -11.42
N PRO A 296 -27.79 -15.87 -12.15
CA PRO A 296 -28.62 -15.57 -13.31
C PRO A 296 -29.77 -14.64 -12.92
N GLY A 297 -30.01 -13.62 -13.72
CA GLY A 297 -31.04 -12.59 -13.43
C GLY A 297 -30.51 -11.39 -12.61
N THR A 298 -29.21 -11.29 -12.39
CA THR A 298 -28.58 -10.13 -11.74
C THR A 298 -28.94 -8.81 -12.43
N THR A 299 -29.41 -7.84 -11.66
CA THR A 299 -29.60 -6.48 -12.14
C THR A 299 -28.26 -5.76 -12.17
N ARG A 300 -27.72 -5.52 -13.38
CA ARG A 300 -26.49 -4.74 -13.54
C ARG A 300 -26.78 -3.24 -13.71
N ILE A 301 -26.13 -2.41 -12.90
CA ILE A 301 -26.24 -0.96 -12.91
C ILE A 301 -24.85 -0.35 -13.00
N THR A 302 -24.63 0.55 -13.97
CA THR A 302 -23.32 1.21 -14.12
C THR A 302 -23.44 2.68 -13.69
N LEU A 303 -22.66 3.08 -12.68
CA LEU A 303 -22.57 4.47 -12.27
C LEU A 303 -21.57 5.21 -13.16
N SER A 304 -22.06 5.87 -14.17
CA SER A 304 -21.25 6.51 -15.21
C SER A 304 -20.65 7.87 -14.82
N LYS A 305 -21.13 8.52 -13.76
CA LYS A 305 -20.74 9.88 -13.39
C LYS A 305 -19.65 9.94 -12.34
N ASN A 306 -18.56 10.66 -12.63
CA ASN A 306 -17.48 10.95 -11.69
C ASN A 306 -17.67 12.35 -11.10
N TYR A 307 -17.91 12.42 -9.79
CA TYR A 307 -18.12 13.68 -9.05
C TYR A 307 -16.82 14.19 -8.39
N ARG A 308 -15.71 13.43 -8.48
CA ARG A 308 -14.43 13.72 -7.83
C ARG A 308 -13.52 14.59 -8.68
N SER A 309 -13.21 14.11 -9.87
CA SER A 309 -12.09 14.60 -10.68
C SER A 309 -12.54 15.45 -11.84
N ARG A 310 -11.66 16.36 -12.27
CA ARG A 310 -11.82 17.13 -13.50
C ARG A 310 -11.67 16.26 -14.75
N GLU A 311 -12.21 16.73 -15.87
CA GLU A 311 -12.30 16.00 -17.14
C GLU A 311 -10.96 15.53 -17.67
N GLU A 312 -9.90 16.34 -17.57
CA GLU A 312 -8.57 15.99 -18.06
C GLU A 312 -7.98 14.77 -17.34
N ILE A 313 -8.24 14.66 -16.03
CA ILE A 313 -7.79 13.52 -15.21
C ILE A 313 -8.61 12.28 -15.52
N VAL A 314 -9.93 12.42 -15.62
CA VAL A 314 -10.83 11.31 -15.98
C VAL A 314 -10.48 10.77 -17.36
N SER A 315 -10.31 11.65 -18.36
CA SER A 315 -9.95 11.27 -19.73
C SER A 315 -8.59 10.59 -19.82
N PHE A 316 -7.57 11.10 -19.10
CA PHE A 316 -6.24 10.45 -19.03
C PHE A 316 -6.35 9.05 -18.42
N SER A 317 -6.98 8.94 -17.26
CA SER A 317 -7.11 7.67 -16.54
C SER A 317 -7.94 6.64 -17.33
N ALA A 318 -8.99 7.08 -18.02
CA ALA A 318 -9.82 6.21 -18.86
C ALA A 318 -9.01 5.60 -20.01
N ARG A 319 -8.12 6.37 -20.65
CA ARG A 319 -7.23 5.85 -21.71
C ARG A 319 -6.23 4.84 -21.17
N VAL A 320 -5.66 5.08 -19.98
CA VAL A 320 -4.76 4.14 -19.32
C VAL A 320 -5.43 2.79 -19.13
N ILE A 321 -6.60 2.77 -18.50
CA ILE A 321 -7.26 1.51 -18.12
C ILE A 321 -7.93 0.81 -19.30
N ALA A 322 -8.26 1.50 -20.37
CA ALA A 322 -8.88 0.94 -21.56
C ALA A 322 -8.00 -0.13 -22.26
N ARG A 323 -6.70 -0.20 -21.93
CA ARG A 323 -5.78 -1.21 -22.46
C ARG A 323 -5.84 -2.56 -21.76
N ASN A 324 -6.54 -2.67 -20.63
CA ASN A 324 -6.82 -3.96 -19.99
C ASN A 324 -7.94 -4.67 -20.73
N GLU A 325 -7.79 -5.98 -20.92
CA GLU A 325 -8.75 -6.80 -21.65
C GLU A 325 -9.81 -7.40 -20.71
N HIS A 326 -9.37 -7.84 -19.50
CA HIS A 326 -10.25 -8.47 -18.52
C HIS A 326 -10.90 -7.41 -17.61
N ARG A 327 -11.97 -6.77 -18.16
CA ARG A 327 -12.72 -5.72 -17.46
C ARG A 327 -14.12 -5.50 -18.03
N PHE A 328 -15.00 -4.90 -17.24
CA PHE A 328 -16.26 -4.39 -17.76
C PHE A 328 -16.03 -3.06 -18.51
N PRO A 329 -16.52 -2.91 -19.75
CA PRO A 329 -16.51 -1.62 -20.44
C PRO A 329 -17.33 -0.59 -19.69
N LYS A 330 -16.71 0.56 -19.36
CA LYS A 330 -17.37 1.66 -18.64
C LYS A 330 -17.05 2.99 -19.31
N ALA A 331 -18.08 3.79 -19.63
CA ALA A 331 -17.91 5.18 -20.03
C ALA A 331 -18.11 6.05 -18.80
N ILE A 332 -17.09 6.77 -18.39
CA ILE A 332 -17.12 7.62 -17.17
C ILE A 332 -17.06 9.08 -17.60
N GLU A 333 -18.06 9.87 -17.17
CA GLU A 333 -18.17 11.29 -17.42
C GLU A 333 -17.79 12.11 -16.19
N ALA A 334 -16.97 13.13 -16.38
CA ALA A 334 -16.62 14.08 -15.32
C ALA A 334 -17.71 15.12 -15.10
N VAL A 335 -18.36 15.09 -13.93
CA VAL A 335 -19.38 16.09 -13.56
C VAL A 335 -18.74 17.47 -13.27
N GLN A 336 -17.49 17.48 -12.81
CA GLN A 336 -16.75 18.70 -12.48
C GLN A 336 -16.34 19.53 -13.73
N GLY A 337 -16.53 18.98 -14.94
CA GLY A 337 -16.16 19.64 -16.20
C GLY A 337 -14.66 19.86 -16.38
N PRO A 338 -14.28 20.69 -17.38
CA PRO A 338 -12.89 21.00 -17.69
C PRO A 338 -12.24 21.95 -16.65
N GLY A 339 -10.92 22.16 -16.77
CA GLY A 339 -10.12 23.04 -15.91
C GLY A 339 -9.21 22.32 -14.94
N GLY A 340 -9.04 21.00 -15.11
CA GLY A 340 -8.02 20.24 -14.45
C GLY A 340 -6.69 20.25 -15.22
N ARG A 341 -5.66 19.62 -14.62
CA ARG A 341 -4.34 19.48 -15.25
C ARG A 341 -3.83 18.05 -15.10
N ALA A 342 -3.44 17.44 -16.22
CA ALA A 342 -2.67 16.18 -16.23
C ALA A 342 -1.30 16.47 -16.86
N LEU A 343 -0.32 16.83 -16.03
CA LEU A 343 1.00 17.31 -16.43
C LEU A 343 2.00 16.17 -16.39
N ARG A 344 2.94 16.18 -17.31
CA ARG A 344 3.98 15.15 -17.45
C ARG A 344 5.34 15.80 -17.51
N TYR A 345 6.26 15.25 -16.72
CA TYR A 345 7.60 15.80 -16.56
C TYR A 345 8.63 14.77 -16.95
N ARG A 346 9.58 15.18 -17.77
CA ARG A 346 10.74 14.40 -18.15
C ARG A 346 11.97 14.98 -17.47
N THR A 347 12.70 14.15 -16.75
CA THR A 347 13.89 14.54 -16.00
C THR A 347 15.10 13.71 -16.45
N SER A 348 16.31 14.23 -16.29
CA SER A 348 17.53 13.53 -16.69
C SER A 348 17.81 12.31 -15.80
N ASP A 349 17.50 12.43 -14.51
CA ASP A 349 17.78 11.44 -13.48
C ASP A 349 16.84 11.59 -12.28
N THR A 350 16.89 10.64 -11.37
CA THR A 350 16.04 10.58 -10.17
C THR A 350 16.22 11.80 -9.26
N LEU A 351 17.43 12.38 -9.19
CA LEU A 351 17.69 13.55 -8.34
C LEU A 351 16.99 14.78 -8.88
N GLN A 352 17.03 14.97 -10.20
CA GLN A 352 16.28 16.05 -10.85
C GLN A 352 14.77 15.85 -10.71
N GLU A 353 14.31 14.61 -10.75
CA GLU A 353 12.90 14.28 -10.49
C GLU A 353 12.48 14.76 -9.09
N TYR A 354 13.20 14.38 -8.05
CA TYR A 354 12.89 14.79 -6.68
C TYR A 354 12.96 16.30 -6.48
N ALA A 355 13.97 16.95 -7.05
CA ALA A 355 14.10 18.42 -7.01
C ALA A 355 12.89 19.11 -7.65
N LEU A 356 12.40 18.58 -8.77
CA LEU A 356 11.23 19.12 -9.47
C LEU A 356 9.93 18.87 -8.70
N VAL A 357 9.76 17.68 -8.11
CA VAL A 357 8.62 17.36 -7.22
C VAL A 357 8.56 18.35 -6.06
N LEU A 358 9.68 18.54 -5.37
CA LEU A 358 9.76 19.46 -4.22
C LEU A 358 9.46 20.91 -4.62
N LYS A 359 9.99 21.35 -5.77
CA LYS A 359 9.68 22.67 -6.30
C LYS A 359 8.19 22.84 -6.58
N ASN A 360 7.56 21.88 -7.29
CA ASN A 360 6.15 21.96 -7.60
C ASN A 360 5.30 21.99 -6.31
N ILE A 361 5.66 21.19 -5.30
CA ILE A 361 5.01 21.20 -3.99
C ILE A 361 5.17 22.58 -3.31
N GLN A 362 6.34 23.21 -3.35
CA GLN A 362 6.54 24.54 -2.78
C GLN A 362 5.68 25.59 -3.50
N ASP A 363 5.61 25.53 -4.83
CA ASP A 363 4.77 26.42 -5.63
C ASP A 363 3.26 26.21 -5.30
N GLU A 364 2.82 24.98 -5.01
CA GLU A 364 1.47 24.63 -4.60
C GLU A 364 1.14 25.17 -3.21
N LEU A 365 2.04 25.02 -2.25
CA LEU A 365 1.91 25.60 -0.92
C LEU A 365 1.84 27.13 -0.97
N GLN A 366 2.65 27.75 -1.84
CA GLN A 366 2.61 29.21 -2.07
C GLN A 366 1.27 29.68 -2.71
N ARG A 367 0.64 28.82 -3.53
CA ARG A 367 -0.71 29.04 -4.07
C ARG A 367 -1.82 28.86 -3.00
N GLY A 368 -1.46 28.51 -1.77
CA GLY A 368 -2.39 28.32 -0.65
C GLY A 368 -3.08 26.95 -0.63
N ILE A 369 -2.56 25.96 -1.33
CA ILE A 369 -3.08 24.57 -1.23
C ILE A 369 -2.61 24.01 0.11
N ALA A 370 -3.57 23.52 0.91
CA ALA A 370 -3.27 22.94 2.21
C ALA A 370 -2.45 21.64 2.05
N PRO A 371 -1.42 21.41 2.89
CA PRO A 371 -0.53 20.26 2.76
C PRO A 371 -1.25 18.90 2.70
N GLU A 372 -2.30 18.71 3.49
CA GLU A 372 -3.11 17.48 3.52
C GLU A 372 -3.92 17.23 2.24
N ARG A 373 -3.99 18.21 1.35
CA ARG A 373 -4.61 18.10 0.02
C ARG A 373 -3.64 17.75 -1.09
N ILE A 374 -2.35 17.58 -0.76
CA ILE A 374 -1.28 17.20 -1.68
C ILE A 374 -0.83 15.79 -1.34
N ALA A 375 -0.64 14.94 -2.35
CA ALA A 375 -0.09 13.61 -2.18
C ALA A 375 1.06 13.35 -3.15
N VAL A 376 2.09 12.66 -2.68
CA VAL A 376 3.11 12.03 -3.52
C VAL A 376 2.93 10.52 -3.46
N LEU A 377 2.67 9.92 -4.60
CA LEU A 377 2.39 8.51 -4.73
C LEU A 377 3.49 7.81 -5.50
N PHE A 378 3.89 6.65 -5.01
CA PHE A 378 4.99 5.83 -5.56
C PHE A 378 4.61 4.36 -5.58
N ARG A 379 5.31 3.57 -6.43
CA ARG A 379 4.98 2.15 -6.56
C ARG A 379 5.41 1.34 -5.33
N THR A 380 6.57 1.59 -4.77
CA THR A 380 7.09 0.91 -3.57
C THR A 380 7.65 1.90 -2.55
N GLN A 381 7.53 1.55 -1.27
CA GLN A 381 7.98 2.41 -0.16
C GLN A 381 9.49 2.73 -0.21
N THR A 382 10.29 1.77 -0.67
CA THR A 382 11.74 1.93 -0.73
C THR A 382 12.16 3.08 -1.66
N LEU A 383 11.41 3.26 -2.76
CA LEU A 383 11.69 4.31 -3.76
C LEU A 383 11.48 5.73 -3.22
N ALA A 384 10.64 5.88 -2.19
CA ALA A 384 10.35 7.18 -1.60
C ALA A 384 11.36 7.61 -0.52
N ARG A 385 12.22 6.70 -0.05
CA ARG A 385 13.17 7.00 1.05
C ARG A 385 14.05 8.22 0.79
N PRO A 386 14.66 8.39 -0.40
CA PRO A 386 15.45 9.60 -0.68
C PRO A 386 14.60 10.87 -0.64
N LEU A 387 13.38 10.80 -1.17
CA LEU A 387 12.46 11.94 -1.15
C LEU A 387 12.02 12.28 0.28
N ILE A 388 11.73 11.28 1.13
CA ILE A 388 11.41 11.49 2.56
C ILE A 388 12.57 12.21 3.28
N SER A 389 13.81 11.84 2.99
CA SER A 389 14.99 12.53 3.56
C SER A 389 15.00 14.00 3.21
N GLU A 390 14.61 14.37 1.99
CA GLU A 390 14.50 15.76 1.58
C GLU A 390 13.35 16.50 2.29
N PHE A 391 12.22 15.86 2.51
CA PHE A 391 11.13 16.43 3.30
C PHE A 391 11.57 16.73 4.74
N VAL A 392 12.30 15.81 5.36
CA VAL A 392 12.88 16.01 6.70
C VAL A 392 13.85 17.18 6.69
N ARG A 393 14.78 17.22 5.74
CA ARG A 393 15.79 18.29 5.60
C ARG A 393 15.19 19.68 5.37
N LEU A 394 14.16 19.76 4.53
CA LEU A 394 13.46 21.01 4.22
C LEU A 394 12.38 21.37 5.25
N GLN A 395 12.21 20.56 6.28
CA GLN A 395 11.19 20.72 7.31
C GLN A 395 9.76 20.84 6.74
N LEU A 396 9.51 20.21 5.59
CA LEU A 396 8.17 20.18 5.00
C LEU A 396 7.26 19.26 5.81
N PRO A 397 6.01 19.68 6.11
CA PRO A 397 5.08 18.83 6.81
C PRO A 397 4.67 17.66 5.92
N TYR A 398 4.88 16.43 6.37
CA TYR A 398 4.45 15.23 5.65
C TYR A 398 3.83 14.21 6.60
N SER A 399 3.06 13.29 6.04
CA SER A 399 2.50 12.15 6.75
C SER A 399 2.66 10.89 5.90
N THR A 400 3.17 9.84 6.51
CA THR A 400 3.28 8.51 5.92
C THR A 400 2.72 7.46 6.88
N ARG A 401 2.10 6.40 6.36
CA ARG A 401 1.63 5.27 7.18
C ARG A 401 2.79 4.42 7.72
N ASP A 402 3.86 4.39 6.97
CA ASP A 402 5.07 3.68 7.35
C ASP A 402 6.03 4.74 7.90
N HIS A 403 6.07 4.88 9.23
CA HIS A 403 7.10 5.69 9.90
C HIS A 403 8.44 5.05 9.60
N GLY A 404 8.99 5.40 8.44
CA GLY A 404 10.08 4.73 7.74
C GLY A 404 11.21 4.37 8.70
N ARG A 405 11.64 3.10 8.65
CA ARG A 405 12.91 2.70 9.27
C ARG A 405 13.97 3.68 8.81
N ASN A 406 14.76 4.14 9.75
CA ASN A 406 15.90 5.00 9.42
C ASN A 406 16.72 4.32 8.31
N LEU A 407 16.84 4.97 7.15
CA LEU A 407 17.59 4.50 6.00
C LEU A 407 19.01 4.05 6.37
N TYR A 408 19.64 4.80 7.28
CA TYR A 408 21.01 4.59 7.70
C TYR A 408 21.17 3.36 8.63
N ASP A 409 20.10 2.75 9.12
CA ASP A 409 20.14 1.49 9.88
C ASP A 409 20.20 0.26 8.95
N SER A 410 20.05 0.44 7.63
CA SER A 410 20.14 -0.65 6.66
C SER A 410 21.56 -1.24 6.63
N MET A 411 21.67 -2.54 6.29
CA MET A 411 22.96 -3.23 6.15
C MET A 411 23.88 -2.47 5.20
N VAL A 412 23.37 -2.09 4.03
CA VAL A 412 24.13 -1.39 2.98
C VAL A 412 24.68 -0.05 3.48
N ALA A 413 23.83 0.73 4.14
CA ALA A 413 24.25 2.03 4.69
C ALA A 413 25.31 1.85 5.76
N GLN A 414 25.10 0.94 6.70
CA GLN A 414 26.06 0.70 7.79
C GLN A 414 27.41 0.16 7.30
N ASP A 415 27.43 -0.64 6.22
CA ASP A 415 28.69 -1.10 5.62
C ASP A 415 29.44 0.06 4.95
N ILE A 416 28.77 0.94 4.20
CA ILE A 416 29.37 2.13 3.59
C ILE A 416 29.90 3.09 4.67
N LEU A 417 29.11 3.33 5.72
CA LEU A 417 29.55 4.15 6.86
C LEU A 417 30.78 3.58 7.55
N ALA A 418 30.87 2.26 7.69
CA ALA A 418 32.04 1.58 8.26
C ALA A 418 33.30 1.79 7.40
N TYR A 419 33.19 1.70 6.07
CA TYR A 419 34.30 2.06 5.16
C TYR A 419 34.78 3.50 5.35
N ILE A 420 33.85 4.44 5.43
CA ILE A 420 34.16 5.86 5.59
C ILE A 420 34.80 6.12 6.95
N ARG A 421 34.26 5.58 8.06
CA ARG A 421 34.84 5.73 9.39
C ARG A 421 36.28 5.18 9.45
N LEU A 422 36.51 3.99 8.88
CA LEU A 422 37.84 3.37 8.83
C LEU A 422 38.81 4.24 7.98
N SER A 423 38.37 4.78 6.86
CA SER A 423 39.19 5.67 6.02
C SER A 423 39.61 6.95 6.74
N LEU A 424 38.77 7.47 7.62
CA LEU A 424 39.04 8.66 8.44
C LEU A 424 39.87 8.39 9.70
N GLY A 425 40.12 7.07 10.01
CA GLY A 425 40.82 6.66 11.22
C GLY A 425 39.95 6.71 12.49
N THR A 426 38.65 6.93 12.38
CA THR A 426 37.68 6.90 13.50
C THR A 426 36.95 5.57 13.62
N GLY A 427 37.20 4.66 12.69
CA GLY A 427 36.56 3.33 12.67
C GLY A 427 36.99 2.43 13.82
N THR A 428 36.07 1.63 14.32
CA THR A 428 36.25 0.68 15.41
C THR A 428 36.51 -0.74 14.89
N ARG A 429 36.87 -1.66 15.79
CA ARG A 429 36.92 -3.11 15.50
C ARG A 429 35.59 -3.60 14.91
N ARG A 430 34.46 -3.10 15.39
CA ARG A 430 33.13 -3.48 14.89
C ARG A 430 32.96 -3.07 13.43
N ASP A 431 33.39 -1.87 13.05
CA ASP A 431 33.33 -1.39 11.66
C ASP A 431 34.22 -2.27 10.76
N PHE A 432 35.41 -2.61 11.21
CA PHE A 432 36.32 -3.48 10.44
C PHE A 432 35.73 -4.89 10.23
N LEU A 433 35.29 -5.56 11.31
CA LEU A 433 34.69 -6.89 11.24
C LEU A 433 33.45 -6.93 10.34
N ARG A 434 32.77 -5.78 10.22
CA ARG A 434 31.59 -5.63 9.36
C ARG A 434 31.93 -5.71 7.88
N ILE A 435 33.07 -5.12 7.46
CA ILE A 435 33.42 -4.95 6.05
C ILE A 435 34.63 -5.77 5.60
N MET A 436 35.37 -6.39 6.49
CA MET A 436 36.65 -7.07 6.17
C MET A 436 36.53 -8.07 5.01
N ASN A 437 35.36 -8.73 4.88
CA ASN A 437 35.04 -9.69 3.81
C ASN A 437 33.88 -9.25 2.91
N LYS A 438 33.70 -7.96 2.70
CA LYS A 438 32.69 -7.40 1.79
C LYS A 438 33.31 -6.38 0.82
N PRO A 439 33.92 -6.79 -0.30
CA PRO A 439 33.97 -8.13 -0.90
C PRO A 439 34.88 -9.09 -0.12
N ASN A 440 34.77 -10.39 -0.47
CA ASN A 440 35.50 -11.45 0.24
C ASN A 440 37.03 -11.27 0.10
N ARG A 441 37.70 -11.17 1.25
CA ARG A 441 39.18 -11.02 1.40
C ARG A 441 39.80 -12.13 2.20
N PHE A 442 39.03 -13.14 2.61
CA PHE A 442 39.48 -14.29 3.40
C PHE A 442 40.17 -13.91 4.73
N ILE A 443 39.76 -12.79 5.32
CA ILE A 443 40.27 -12.33 6.61
C ILE A 443 39.52 -13.03 7.74
N SER A 444 40.24 -13.77 8.62
CA SER A 444 39.67 -14.43 9.81
C SER A 444 39.34 -13.41 10.90
N ARG A 445 38.26 -13.67 11.65
CA ARG A 445 37.94 -12.90 12.86
C ARG A 445 38.99 -12.97 13.93
N ASP A 446 39.71 -14.10 14.01
CA ASP A 446 40.77 -14.34 14.99
C ASP A 446 42.00 -13.47 14.78
N ALA A 447 42.20 -12.96 13.56
CA ALA A 447 43.27 -12.03 13.23
C ALA A 447 43.07 -10.64 13.85
N VAL A 448 41.85 -10.33 14.39
CA VAL A 448 41.45 -9.01 14.88
C VAL A 448 40.97 -9.13 16.33
N GLN A 449 41.92 -9.11 17.27
CA GLN A 449 41.61 -9.26 18.71
C GLN A 449 41.53 -7.91 19.44
N ASP A 450 42.27 -6.88 18.98
CA ASP A 450 42.33 -5.58 19.64
C ASP A 450 41.09 -4.70 19.39
N ARG A 451 40.80 -3.79 20.34
CA ARG A 451 39.72 -2.81 20.21
C ARG A 451 39.98 -1.81 19.09
N ALA A 452 41.22 -1.38 18.88
CA ALA A 452 41.63 -0.49 17.79
C ALA A 452 42.18 -1.33 16.63
N MET A 453 41.85 -0.88 15.38
CA MET A 453 42.33 -1.54 14.17
C MET A 453 43.83 -1.23 13.95
N ASP A 454 44.67 -2.24 13.90
CA ASP A 454 46.09 -2.13 13.58
C ASP A 454 46.45 -3.02 12.39
N PHE A 455 46.67 -2.38 11.24
CA PHE A 455 47.00 -3.08 9.98
C PHE A 455 48.40 -3.74 10.04
N GLU A 456 49.35 -3.24 10.84
CA GLU A 456 50.65 -3.85 10.99
C GLU A 456 50.57 -5.15 11.78
N LYS A 457 49.71 -5.23 12.79
CA LYS A 457 49.42 -6.51 13.50
C LYS A 457 48.72 -7.48 12.57
N LEU A 458 47.78 -7.01 11.73
CA LEU A 458 47.10 -7.87 10.77
C LEU A 458 48.09 -8.44 9.73
N ARG A 459 49.04 -7.65 9.22
CA ARG A 459 50.13 -8.11 8.35
C ARG A 459 51.01 -9.16 9.02
N ARG A 460 51.41 -8.96 10.28
CA ARG A 460 52.18 -9.92 11.06
C ARG A 460 51.45 -11.25 11.25
N TYR A 461 50.16 -11.22 11.47
CA TYR A 461 49.32 -12.42 11.58
C TYR A 461 49.33 -13.25 10.28
N TYR A 462 49.35 -12.60 9.13
CA TYR A 462 49.30 -13.22 7.80
C TYR A 462 50.67 -13.34 7.12
N GLN A 463 51.79 -13.07 7.79
CA GLN A 463 53.13 -13.04 7.18
C GLN A 463 53.53 -14.35 6.45
N ASN A 464 52.98 -15.50 6.87
CA ASN A 464 53.25 -16.80 6.27
C ASN A 464 52.18 -17.26 5.27
N LYS A 465 51.18 -16.44 4.98
CA LYS A 465 50.10 -16.73 3.99
C LYS A 465 50.36 -15.99 2.69
N ARG A 466 50.77 -16.73 1.64
CA ARG A 466 51.07 -16.21 0.33
C ARG A 466 49.88 -15.43 -0.25
N GLY A 467 50.10 -14.22 -0.72
CA GLY A 467 49.11 -13.37 -1.39
C GLY A 467 48.23 -12.52 -0.46
N MET A 468 48.28 -12.73 0.85
CA MET A 468 47.53 -11.90 1.81
C MET A 468 48.10 -10.49 1.94
N ASP A 469 49.43 -10.35 1.75
CA ASP A 469 50.11 -9.06 1.65
C ASP A 469 49.49 -8.17 0.57
N ILE A 470 49.33 -8.68 -0.63
CA ILE A 470 48.69 -7.95 -1.76
C ILE A 470 47.24 -7.56 -1.43
N ILE A 471 46.47 -8.44 -0.83
CA ILE A 471 45.07 -8.18 -0.45
C ILE A 471 45.00 -7.10 0.62
N LEU A 472 45.84 -7.16 1.63
CA LEU A 472 45.87 -6.16 2.71
C LEU A 472 46.40 -4.82 2.23
N ASP A 473 47.41 -4.79 1.35
CA ASP A 473 47.92 -3.56 0.74
C ASP A 473 46.86 -2.87 -0.09
N ARG A 474 46.17 -3.63 -0.93
CA ARG A 474 45.04 -3.09 -1.71
C ARG A 474 43.94 -2.52 -0.81
N PHE A 475 43.62 -3.20 0.27
CA PHE A 475 42.59 -2.72 1.21
C PHE A 475 43.02 -1.39 1.89
N VAL A 476 44.28 -1.26 2.28
CA VAL A 476 44.84 -0.02 2.85
C VAL A 476 44.85 1.10 1.80
N GLU A 477 45.19 0.79 0.55
CA GLU A 477 45.15 1.75 -0.56
C GLU A 477 43.74 2.24 -0.85
N ASP A 478 42.75 1.33 -0.85
CA ASP A 478 41.33 1.69 -0.99
C ASP A 478 40.88 2.64 0.12
N LEU A 479 41.25 2.38 1.39
CA LEU A 479 40.92 3.27 2.50
C LEU A 479 41.60 4.66 2.36
N LYS A 480 42.85 4.70 1.87
CA LYS A 480 43.55 6.00 1.58
C LYS A 480 42.83 6.74 0.45
N ALA A 481 42.43 6.06 -0.63
CA ALA A 481 41.69 6.66 -1.73
C ALA A 481 40.35 7.23 -1.24
N ILE A 482 39.57 6.47 -0.48
CA ILE A 482 38.30 6.91 0.11
C ILE A 482 38.51 8.15 0.98
N ARG A 483 39.60 8.22 1.74
CA ARG A 483 39.95 9.38 2.58
C ARG A 483 40.11 10.66 1.77
N GLY A 484 40.68 10.58 0.56
CA GLY A 484 40.96 11.74 -0.31
C GLY A 484 39.74 12.26 -1.07
N LEU A 485 38.67 11.43 -1.20
CA LEU A 485 37.49 11.77 -2.02
C LEU A 485 36.42 12.54 -1.22
N PRO A 486 35.58 13.37 -1.86
CA PRO A 486 34.34 13.89 -1.26
C PRO A 486 33.39 12.76 -0.90
N SER A 487 32.39 13.03 -0.03
CA SER A 487 31.44 12.01 0.49
C SER A 487 30.76 11.18 -0.61
N GLU A 488 30.19 11.82 -1.62
CA GLU A 488 29.52 11.15 -2.75
C GLU A 488 30.50 10.29 -3.56
N ALA A 489 31.63 10.86 -3.96
CA ALA A 489 32.65 10.14 -4.72
C ALA A 489 33.25 8.95 -3.93
N ALA A 490 33.31 9.05 -2.61
CA ALA A 490 33.72 7.96 -1.72
C ALA A 490 32.73 6.79 -1.77
N ILE A 491 31.42 7.07 -1.76
CA ILE A 491 30.37 6.02 -1.88
C ILE A 491 30.49 5.33 -3.23
N ILE A 492 30.59 6.08 -4.31
CA ILE A 492 30.76 5.55 -5.68
C ILE A 492 32.02 4.68 -5.77
N TYR A 493 33.14 5.14 -5.19
CA TYR A 493 34.40 4.39 -5.14
C TYR A 493 34.24 3.05 -4.38
N ILE A 494 33.57 3.06 -3.23
CA ILE A 494 33.29 1.86 -2.44
C ILE A 494 32.46 0.87 -3.27
N CYS A 495 31.41 1.33 -3.90
CA CYS A 495 30.55 0.48 -4.71
C CYS A 495 31.26 -0.13 -5.91
N LEU A 496 31.98 0.68 -6.71
CA LEU A 496 32.52 0.27 -8.00
C LEU A 496 33.97 -0.22 -7.95
N ARG A 497 34.86 0.48 -7.22
CA ARG A 497 36.31 0.19 -7.24
C ARG A 497 36.73 -0.79 -6.16
N VAL A 498 36.22 -0.64 -4.94
CA VAL A 498 36.41 -1.64 -3.88
C VAL A 498 35.74 -2.97 -4.23
N GLY A 499 34.68 -2.92 -5.04
CA GLY A 499 33.92 -4.10 -5.47
C GLY A 499 32.78 -4.46 -4.52
N TYR A 500 32.29 -3.50 -3.73
CA TYR A 500 31.19 -3.75 -2.80
C TYR A 500 29.89 -4.05 -3.54
N MET A 501 29.67 -3.47 -4.74
CA MET A 501 28.48 -3.76 -5.56
C MET A 501 28.41 -5.21 -6.00
N GLN A 502 29.55 -5.84 -6.35
CA GLN A 502 29.58 -7.26 -6.70
C GLN A 502 29.19 -8.15 -5.51
N PHE A 503 29.61 -7.77 -4.30
CA PHE A 503 29.14 -8.43 -3.09
C PHE A 503 27.64 -8.28 -2.89
N LEU A 504 27.07 -7.09 -3.11
CA LEU A 504 25.65 -6.85 -2.97
C LEU A 504 24.80 -7.57 -4.03
N GLU A 505 25.28 -7.71 -5.25
CA GLU A 505 24.67 -8.51 -6.30
C GLU A 505 24.62 -9.99 -5.92
N TRP A 506 25.75 -10.55 -5.46
CA TRP A 506 25.79 -11.90 -4.92
C TRP A 506 24.85 -12.07 -3.73
N TYR A 507 24.88 -11.17 -2.75
CA TYR A 507 24.02 -11.18 -1.57
C TYR A 507 22.54 -11.13 -1.92
N SER A 508 22.18 -10.29 -2.90
CA SER A 508 20.81 -10.18 -3.40
C SER A 508 20.31 -11.49 -4.01
N HIS A 509 21.16 -12.17 -4.76
CA HIS A 509 20.84 -13.46 -5.38
C HIS A 509 20.64 -14.56 -4.33
N GLU A 510 21.57 -14.70 -3.40
CA GLU A 510 21.53 -15.74 -2.35
C GLU A 510 20.35 -15.55 -1.38
N ASN A 511 20.01 -14.29 -1.04
CA ASN A 511 18.97 -14.01 -0.04
C ASN A 511 17.63 -13.60 -0.66
N HIS A 512 17.47 -13.75 -1.98
CA HIS A 512 16.27 -13.35 -2.72
C HIS A 512 15.79 -11.92 -2.43
N THR A 513 16.70 -11.05 -1.96
CA THR A 513 16.42 -9.64 -1.72
C THR A 513 16.43 -8.87 -3.04
N GLY A 514 15.44 -8.01 -3.28
CA GLY A 514 15.40 -7.25 -4.54
C GLY A 514 16.58 -6.30 -4.68
N LEU A 515 17.38 -6.44 -5.74
CA LEU A 515 18.51 -5.55 -6.06
C LEU A 515 18.09 -4.08 -6.16
N GLU A 516 16.84 -3.83 -6.56
CA GLU A 516 16.24 -2.49 -6.59
C GLU A 516 16.21 -1.80 -5.23
N ASN A 517 15.95 -2.55 -4.15
CA ASN A 517 15.99 -2.02 -2.79
C ASN A 517 17.40 -1.58 -2.40
N ILE A 518 18.41 -2.34 -2.80
CA ILE A 518 19.82 -2.05 -2.55
C ILE A 518 20.22 -0.76 -3.29
N HIS A 519 19.87 -0.66 -4.56
CA HIS A 519 20.13 0.54 -5.36
C HIS A 519 19.43 1.78 -4.80
N ALA A 520 18.16 1.67 -4.39
CA ALA A 520 17.44 2.80 -3.80
C ALA A 520 18.09 3.30 -2.49
N ILE A 521 18.70 2.40 -1.71
CA ILE A 521 19.46 2.78 -0.51
C ILE A 521 20.74 3.52 -0.92
N ILE A 522 21.48 3.02 -1.92
CA ILE A 522 22.71 3.65 -2.41
C ILE A 522 22.40 5.05 -2.97
N ASP A 523 21.36 5.20 -3.79
CA ASP A 523 20.93 6.50 -4.32
C ASP A 523 20.62 7.50 -3.20
N ALA A 524 19.94 7.05 -2.15
CA ALA A 524 19.64 7.91 -1.01
C ALA A 524 20.89 8.34 -0.25
N LEU A 525 21.88 7.45 -0.12
CA LEU A 525 23.17 7.75 0.48
C LEU A 525 23.95 8.74 -0.38
N GLU A 526 24.02 8.54 -1.70
CA GLU A 526 24.69 9.44 -2.65
C GLU A 526 24.05 10.83 -2.63
N LEU A 527 22.70 10.90 -2.63
CA LEU A 527 21.97 12.16 -2.56
C LEU A 527 22.32 12.96 -1.30
N SER A 528 22.26 12.31 -0.13
CA SER A 528 22.60 12.98 1.14
C SER A 528 24.09 13.36 1.21
N ALA A 529 24.99 12.52 0.67
CA ALA A 529 26.42 12.77 0.64
C ALA A 529 26.83 13.90 -0.32
N ARG A 530 26.11 14.06 -1.44
CA ARG A 530 26.30 15.19 -2.39
C ARG A 530 26.06 16.52 -1.72
N GLN A 531 25.09 16.61 -0.82
CA GLN A 531 24.76 17.84 -0.09
C GLN A 531 25.76 18.14 1.03
N GLN A 532 26.52 17.14 1.49
CA GLN A 532 27.55 17.25 2.51
C GLN A 532 28.87 16.66 1.99
N PRO A 533 29.62 17.40 1.17
CA PRO A 533 30.86 16.88 0.57
C PRO A 533 31.94 16.49 1.59
N ASP A 534 31.96 17.13 2.77
CA ASP A 534 32.84 16.75 3.89
C ASP A 534 32.29 15.51 4.60
N LYS A 535 33.07 14.43 4.59
CA LYS A 535 32.68 13.13 5.17
C LYS A 535 32.41 13.18 6.68
N ARG A 536 33.08 14.06 7.43
CA ARG A 536 32.87 14.17 8.89
C ARG A 536 31.51 14.81 9.16
N LYS A 537 31.19 15.90 8.43
CA LYS A 537 29.88 16.56 8.49
C LYS A 537 28.75 15.65 8.01
N TRP A 538 29.03 14.84 7.00
CA TRP A 538 28.04 13.87 6.52
C TRP A 538 27.77 12.76 7.55
N LEU A 539 28.82 12.23 8.23
CA LEU A 539 28.65 11.28 9.32
C LEU A 539 27.84 11.87 10.49
N GLU A 540 28.11 13.12 10.86
CA GLU A 540 27.34 13.83 11.89
C GLU A 540 25.87 14.01 11.48
N TYR A 541 25.61 14.37 10.23
CA TYR A 541 24.25 14.42 9.68
C TYR A 541 23.55 13.06 9.79
N VAL A 542 24.22 11.99 9.41
CA VAL A 542 23.67 10.61 9.47
C VAL A 542 23.34 10.20 10.92
N GLU A 543 24.20 10.52 11.88
CA GLU A 543 23.99 10.23 13.31
C GLU A 543 22.77 10.98 13.87
N ASN A 544 22.60 12.25 13.47
CA ASN A 544 21.47 13.09 13.90
C ASN A 544 20.15 12.77 13.17
N TYR A 545 20.22 12.17 11.99
CA TYR A 545 19.05 11.92 11.15
C TYR A 545 17.97 11.09 11.84
N GLY A 546 18.35 10.08 12.62
CA GLY A 546 17.39 9.25 13.35
C GLY A 546 16.55 10.03 14.37
N GLU A 547 17.13 11.04 15.02
CA GLU A 547 16.40 11.92 15.93
C GLU A 547 15.51 12.90 15.18
N GLU A 548 15.99 13.45 14.07
CA GLU A 548 15.19 14.33 13.23
C GLU A 548 14.00 13.60 12.62
N LEU A 549 14.17 12.35 12.21
CA LEU A 549 13.08 11.50 11.71
C LEU A 549 12.01 11.28 12.78
N LYS A 550 12.42 10.99 14.04
CA LYS A 550 11.50 10.83 15.17
C LYS A 550 10.75 12.13 15.46
N ARG A 551 11.46 13.27 15.55
CA ARG A 551 10.85 14.58 15.78
C ARG A 551 9.90 14.98 14.65
N SER A 552 10.24 14.63 13.40
CA SER A 552 9.37 14.84 12.25
C SER A 552 8.11 13.97 12.33
N ALA A 553 8.24 12.69 12.73
CA ALA A 553 7.11 11.80 12.93
C ALA A 553 6.17 12.31 14.03
N GLU A 554 6.71 12.81 15.15
CA GLU A 554 5.93 13.39 16.25
C GLU A 554 5.16 14.65 15.84
N ARG A 555 5.80 15.57 15.08
CA ARG A 555 5.15 16.77 14.54
C ARG A 555 4.02 16.44 13.56
N ASN A 556 4.10 15.31 12.89
CA ASN A 556 3.19 14.89 11.83
C ASN A 556 2.12 13.89 12.29
N GLN A 557 2.01 13.59 13.59
CA GLN A 557 1.02 12.65 14.15
C GLN A 557 -0.44 13.03 13.86
N ASP A 558 -0.74 14.31 13.75
CA ASP A 558 -2.09 14.82 13.47
C ASP A 558 -2.58 14.60 12.04
N GLY A 559 -1.78 14.01 11.18
CA GLY A 559 -2.16 13.75 9.80
C GLY A 559 -2.31 14.97 8.90
N LYS A 560 -1.81 16.13 9.32
CA LYS A 560 -1.95 17.43 8.64
C LYS A 560 -0.87 17.76 7.60
N GLY A 561 -0.05 16.78 7.19
CA GLY A 561 1.02 16.97 6.22
C GLY A 561 0.71 16.40 4.83
N ILE A 562 1.62 16.70 3.89
CA ILE A 562 1.63 16.12 2.55
C ILE A 562 1.68 14.61 2.66
N ARG A 563 0.81 13.91 1.93
CA ARG A 563 0.69 12.46 2.03
C ARG A 563 1.72 11.77 1.15
N LEU A 564 2.62 11.01 1.79
CA LEU A 564 3.59 10.16 1.10
C LEU A 564 3.17 8.71 1.25
N MET A 565 2.77 8.05 0.13
CA MET A 565 2.22 6.69 0.19
C MET A 565 2.36 5.94 -1.12
N THR A 566 2.26 4.62 -1.04
CA THR A 566 2.23 3.77 -2.23
C THR A 566 0.91 3.92 -3.01
N TYR A 567 0.89 3.53 -4.28
CA TYR A 567 -0.33 3.43 -5.09
C TYR A 567 -1.42 2.64 -4.36
N HIS A 568 -1.07 1.49 -3.79
CA HIS A 568 -1.98 0.65 -3.00
C HIS A 568 -2.51 1.37 -1.75
N GLY A 569 -1.62 2.07 -1.04
CA GLY A 569 -1.97 2.83 0.17
C GLY A 569 -2.90 4.01 -0.10
N SER A 570 -2.98 4.49 -1.34
CA SER A 570 -3.82 5.61 -1.74
C SER A 570 -5.27 5.23 -2.06
N LYS A 571 -5.56 3.92 -2.18
CA LYS A 571 -6.92 3.44 -2.46
C LYS A 571 -7.90 3.92 -1.39
N GLY A 572 -9.06 4.39 -1.80
CA GLY A 572 -10.07 5.00 -0.92
C GLY A 572 -9.84 6.47 -0.57
N LEU A 573 -8.65 7.03 -0.82
CA LEU A 573 -8.34 8.43 -0.55
C LEU A 573 -8.50 9.32 -1.79
N GLU A 574 -8.44 10.65 -1.57
CA GLU A 574 -8.55 11.64 -2.65
C GLU A 574 -7.88 12.98 -2.27
N PHE A 575 -7.23 13.62 -3.23
CA PHE A 575 -6.41 14.81 -3.02
C PHE A 575 -6.66 15.85 -4.12
N ASP A 576 -6.46 17.12 -3.81
CA ASP A 576 -6.56 18.16 -4.83
C ASP A 576 -5.43 18.03 -5.86
N VAL A 577 -4.21 17.75 -5.39
CA VAL A 577 -3.02 17.58 -6.22
C VAL A 577 -2.37 16.23 -5.91
N VAL A 578 -1.98 15.51 -6.96
CA VAL A 578 -1.28 14.23 -6.86
C VAL A 578 -0.02 14.25 -7.71
N HIS A 579 1.11 13.92 -7.11
CA HIS A 579 2.37 13.67 -7.80
C HIS A 579 2.61 12.17 -7.89
N LEU A 580 2.73 11.64 -9.12
CA LEU A 580 3.11 10.24 -9.37
C LEU A 580 4.58 10.23 -9.78
N ILE A 581 5.44 9.76 -8.90
CA ILE A 581 6.89 9.64 -9.16
C ILE A 581 7.23 8.29 -9.77
N ASP A 582 8.39 8.24 -10.43
CA ASP A 582 8.92 7.00 -11.00
C ASP A 582 7.97 6.31 -12.01
N ALA A 583 7.26 7.09 -12.86
CA ALA A 583 6.48 6.55 -13.97
C ALA A 583 7.40 6.05 -15.11
N THR A 584 8.32 5.16 -14.76
CA THR A 584 9.43 4.66 -15.57
C THR A 584 9.27 3.16 -15.77
N GLU A 585 9.51 2.67 -16.97
CA GLU A 585 9.44 1.24 -17.30
C GLU A 585 10.39 0.42 -16.41
N GLY A 586 9.91 -0.71 -15.86
CA GLY A 586 10.62 -1.52 -14.88
C GLY A 586 10.42 -1.10 -13.42
N VAL A 587 9.87 0.11 -13.20
CA VAL A 587 9.42 0.57 -11.88
C VAL A 587 7.89 0.61 -11.84
N THR A 588 7.29 1.18 -12.85
CA THR A 588 5.85 1.22 -13.10
C THR A 588 5.61 0.91 -14.59
N PRO A 589 5.25 -0.33 -14.97
CA PRO A 589 5.02 -1.52 -14.13
C PRO A 589 6.27 -2.02 -13.41
N TYR A 590 6.04 -2.74 -12.30
CA TYR A 590 7.11 -3.38 -11.55
C TYR A 590 7.81 -4.45 -12.41
N SER A 591 9.14 -4.52 -12.35
CA SER A 591 9.97 -5.39 -13.21
C SER A 591 9.65 -6.89 -13.10
N LYS A 592 9.10 -7.33 -11.95
CA LYS A 592 8.67 -8.73 -11.75
C LYS A 592 7.29 -9.05 -12.34
N ALA A 593 6.54 -8.06 -12.82
CA ALA A 593 5.27 -8.29 -13.49
C ALA A 593 5.52 -8.70 -14.95
N VAL A 594 5.55 -10.01 -15.20
CA VAL A 594 5.90 -10.58 -16.52
C VAL A 594 4.70 -11.18 -17.26
N THR A 595 3.67 -11.62 -16.56
CA THR A 595 2.45 -12.15 -17.19
C THR A 595 1.47 -11.04 -17.55
N GLN A 596 0.60 -11.27 -18.52
CA GLN A 596 -0.43 -10.31 -18.93
C GLN A 596 -1.33 -9.92 -17.73
N ALA A 597 -1.74 -10.90 -16.91
CA ALA A 597 -2.55 -10.64 -15.74
C ALA A 597 -1.84 -9.72 -14.71
N GLN A 598 -0.53 -9.93 -14.48
CA GLN A 598 0.28 -9.08 -13.61
C GLN A 598 0.43 -7.67 -14.17
N ILE A 599 0.64 -7.52 -15.48
CA ILE A 599 0.71 -6.21 -16.14
C ILE A 599 -0.64 -5.47 -16.02
N GLU A 600 -1.76 -6.19 -16.18
CA GLU A 600 -3.09 -5.60 -15.99
C GLU A 600 -3.33 -5.15 -14.54
N GLU A 601 -2.86 -5.91 -13.55
CA GLU A 601 -2.93 -5.50 -12.14
C GLU A 601 -2.07 -4.25 -11.87
N GLU A 602 -0.84 -4.20 -12.39
CA GLU A 602 0.01 -3.02 -12.30
C GLU A 602 -0.63 -1.79 -12.97
N ARG A 603 -1.31 -1.99 -14.10
CA ARG A 603 -2.07 -0.92 -14.76
C ARG A 603 -3.25 -0.44 -13.92
N ARG A 604 -3.97 -1.35 -13.24
CA ARG A 604 -5.01 -0.97 -12.27
C ARG A 604 -4.42 -0.18 -11.10
N ALA A 605 -3.25 -0.57 -10.58
CA ALA A 605 -2.58 0.17 -9.51
C ALA A 605 -2.21 1.60 -9.95
N PHE A 606 -1.68 1.77 -11.15
CA PHE A 606 -1.39 3.09 -11.73
C PHE A 606 -2.68 3.89 -11.98
N TYR A 607 -3.72 3.27 -12.51
CA TYR A 607 -5.05 3.87 -12.69
C TYR A 607 -5.64 4.35 -11.36
N VAL A 608 -5.59 3.52 -10.31
CA VAL A 608 -6.02 3.90 -8.96
C VAL A 608 -5.26 5.14 -8.50
N ALA A 609 -3.94 5.19 -8.66
CA ALA A 609 -3.13 6.32 -8.28
C ALA A 609 -3.53 7.60 -9.04
N CYS A 610 -3.72 7.54 -10.37
CA CYS A 610 -4.19 8.67 -11.18
C CYS A 610 -5.55 9.20 -10.71
N THR A 611 -6.48 8.31 -10.41
CA THR A 611 -7.86 8.66 -10.00
C THR A 611 -7.98 9.20 -8.58
N ARG A 612 -6.86 9.33 -7.85
CA ARG A 612 -6.84 10.00 -6.54
C ARG A 612 -6.86 11.53 -6.68
N ALA A 613 -6.45 12.04 -7.84
CA ALA A 613 -6.39 13.47 -8.10
C ALA A 613 -7.79 14.05 -8.37
N LYS A 614 -8.07 15.23 -7.78
CA LYS A 614 -9.27 16.01 -8.05
C LYS A 614 -9.04 17.06 -9.13
N LYS A 615 -7.96 17.84 -9.01
CA LYS A 615 -7.68 19.04 -9.82
C LYS A 615 -6.42 18.94 -10.66
N GLU A 616 -5.32 18.49 -10.07
CA GLU A 616 -4.02 18.44 -10.72
C GLU A 616 -3.39 17.06 -10.52
N LEU A 617 -2.90 16.48 -11.61
CA LEU A 617 -2.17 15.23 -11.67
C LEU A 617 -0.81 15.50 -12.32
N HIS A 618 0.27 15.33 -11.57
CA HIS A 618 1.65 15.50 -12.01
C HIS A 618 2.31 14.14 -12.10
N ILE A 619 2.81 13.77 -13.29
CA ILE A 619 3.42 12.45 -13.52
C ILE A 619 4.87 12.66 -13.94
N TYR A 620 5.80 12.01 -13.25
CA TYR A 620 7.23 12.18 -13.46
C TYR A 620 7.86 10.91 -14.01
N PHE A 621 8.76 11.09 -14.95
CA PHE A 621 9.55 10.04 -15.59
C PHE A 621 10.98 10.48 -15.72
N THR A 622 11.94 9.59 -15.42
CA THR A 622 13.38 9.87 -15.55
C THR A 622 14.02 9.09 -16.70
N GLU A 623 14.95 9.74 -17.41
CA GLU A 623 15.68 9.13 -18.54
C GLU A 623 16.80 8.18 -18.11
N ASN A 624 17.38 8.41 -16.95
CA ASN A 624 18.46 7.60 -16.42
C ASN A 624 18.21 7.26 -14.95
N ARG A 625 18.40 5.98 -14.63
CA ARG A 625 18.31 5.47 -13.28
C ARG A 625 19.43 4.45 -13.07
N TYR A 626 20.18 4.58 -11.95
CA TYR A 626 21.32 3.69 -11.66
C TYR A 626 22.29 3.59 -12.83
N SER A 627 22.64 4.74 -13.44
CA SER A 627 23.48 4.81 -14.64
C SER A 627 22.97 4.00 -15.85
N LYS A 628 21.71 3.55 -15.83
CA LYS A 628 21.04 2.86 -16.93
C LYS A 628 20.02 3.79 -17.58
N LYS A 629 19.97 3.74 -18.91
CA LYS A 629 18.97 4.48 -19.69
C LYS A 629 17.59 3.86 -19.47
N CYS A 630 16.58 4.68 -19.19
CA CYS A 630 15.21 4.28 -18.93
C CYS A 630 14.25 4.81 -19.99
N SER A 631 13.12 4.13 -20.14
CA SER A 631 12.00 4.55 -20.97
C SER A 631 10.82 4.99 -20.09
N PRO A 632 9.94 5.88 -20.58
CA PRO A 632 8.72 6.19 -19.87
C PRO A 632 7.87 4.93 -19.70
N SER A 633 7.13 4.85 -18.61
CA SER A 633 6.17 3.78 -18.37
C SER A 633 5.21 3.64 -19.57
N ARG A 634 4.96 2.40 -19.99
CA ARG A 634 3.94 2.10 -21.00
C ARG A 634 2.56 2.61 -20.58
N PHE A 635 2.26 2.65 -19.28
CA PHE A 635 1.00 3.17 -18.76
C PHE A 635 0.88 4.68 -18.93
N LEU A 636 1.99 5.40 -18.77
CA LEU A 636 2.05 6.82 -19.07
C LEU A 636 1.80 7.09 -20.54
N LEU A 637 2.38 6.27 -21.42
CA LEU A 637 2.19 6.38 -22.89
C LEU A 637 0.75 6.06 -23.30
N ASP A 638 0.13 5.04 -22.70
CA ASP A 638 -1.28 4.68 -22.94
C ASP A 638 -2.25 5.81 -22.61
N GLY A 639 -1.94 6.61 -21.58
CA GLY A 639 -2.74 7.80 -21.19
C GLY A 639 -2.64 8.97 -22.17
N LEU A 640 -1.73 8.94 -23.16
CA LEU A 640 -1.62 9.97 -24.19
C LEU A 640 -2.71 9.81 -25.25
N SER A 641 -3.19 10.92 -25.82
CA SER A 641 -4.06 10.87 -27.00
C SER A 641 -3.25 10.46 -28.24
N GLU A 642 -3.84 9.71 -29.17
CA GLU A 642 -3.23 9.32 -30.45
C GLU A 642 -2.92 10.52 -31.38
N ALA A 643 -3.53 11.68 -31.15
CA ALA A 643 -3.15 12.90 -31.82
C ALA A 643 -1.74 13.29 -31.39
N LYS A 644 -0.75 13.15 -32.29
CA LYS A 644 0.60 13.69 -32.10
C LYS A 644 0.44 15.15 -31.62
N PRO A 645 0.79 15.48 -30.39
CA PRO A 645 0.78 16.87 -29.98
C PRO A 645 1.80 17.59 -30.85
N LYS A 646 1.41 18.66 -31.52
CA LYS A 646 2.29 19.54 -32.34
C LYS A 646 3.45 20.14 -31.52
N HIS A 647 3.42 19.96 -30.19
CA HIS A 647 4.53 20.14 -29.25
C HIS A 647 4.55 18.91 -28.33
N ASP A 648 5.76 18.32 -28.13
CA ASP A 648 5.98 17.31 -27.10
C ASP A 648 5.32 17.76 -25.82
N GLY A 649 4.22 17.14 -25.39
CA GLY A 649 3.45 17.53 -24.21
C GLY A 649 4.19 17.31 -22.88
N TRP A 650 5.53 17.30 -22.96
CA TRP A 650 6.45 17.22 -21.85
C TRP A 650 6.83 18.63 -21.38
N VAL A 651 6.62 18.90 -20.11
CA VAL A 651 7.23 20.07 -19.51
C VAL A 651 8.73 19.80 -19.45
N ARG A 652 9.52 20.46 -20.31
CA ARG A 652 10.98 20.34 -20.32
C ARG A 652 11.54 20.93 -19.03
N SER A 653 12.56 20.27 -18.52
CA SER A 653 13.33 20.54 -17.31
C SER A 653 13.57 22.02 -17.01
N LEU A 654 13.76 22.31 -15.72
CA LEU A 654 14.18 23.58 -15.16
C LEU A 654 15.16 24.37 -16.06
N PRO A 655 14.94 25.70 -16.28
CA PRO A 655 15.94 26.57 -16.94
C PRO A 655 17.30 26.46 -16.23
N GLU A 656 18.39 26.65 -16.98
CA GLU A 656 19.80 26.59 -16.51
C GLU A 656 20.12 27.43 -15.26
N ILE A 657 19.22 28.35 -14.90
CA ILE A 657 19.35 29.23 -13.71
C ILE A 657 19.42 28.40 -12.40
N PHE A 658 18.89 27.20 -12.36
CA PHE A 658 18.90 26.34 -11.16
C PHE A 658 20.16 25.46 -11.04
N ARG A 659 20.93 25.25 -12.12
CA ARG A 659 22.23 24.58 -12.03
C ARG A 659 23.23 25.34 -11.13
N LYS A 660 23.09 26.66 -11.01
CA LYS A 660 24.01 27.53 -10.22
C LYS A 660 23.63 27.67 -8.73
N ARG A 661 22.45 27.23 -8.29
CA ARG A 661 22.03 27.36 -6.88
C ARG A 661 22.16 26.04 -6.07
N TRP A 662 22.50 24.96 -6.76
CA TRP A 662 22.67 23.64 -6.17
C TRP A 662 24.11 23.08 -6.35
N HIS A 663 25.08 23.95 -6.79
CA HIS A 663 26.51 23.67 -6.77
C HIS A 663 27.18 24.29 -5.53
#